data_2aff7c08d3dc9b3d88740ebaa162bde4
#
_entry.id   2aff7c08d3dc9b3d88740ebaa162bde4
#
_cell.length_a   1.000
_cell.length_b   1.000
_cell.length_c   1.000
_cell.angle_alpha   90.00
_cell.angle_beta   90.00
_cell.angle_gamma   90.00
#
_symmetry.space_group_name_H-M   'P 1'
#
loop_
_entity.id
_entity.type
_entity.pdbx_description
1 polymer ?
#
loop_
_entity_poly.entity_id
_entity_poly.type
_entity_poly.pdbx_seq_one_letter_code
_entity_poly.pdbx_strand_id
1 'polypeptide(L)'
;MNHRQLSGAPTGGGIVIGRACVLDTGFIDVPRYYITEGEVAGEHARLDEGRAAVERELQGVADQLPHDAPAEARALLDVQMMLLNDAALIEAARDRVVNERINVEWAISETAEALVDQFRAIDDPYLKERGRDVEQVAGRLLNALSGAGSPALAGRVTGEPLIFVAQDLQPADMLQIRGAIGFVFEQGGIHSHSAILARSLRVPAVIGVAEAVAAIHDGDMLILDGDAGEVFVNPAQVLLDDYRERRRLAAEEERLLARLADVDCVTQDGCAVTLLANIERPDEVQEALRMGAAGIGLFRSEFLFLNRSRLPDEEEQYQAYRQVLDTMQDRPVTIRTIDVGADKILPAQALVPGATSALGRRAIRYSLAEPEMFLVQLRALLRASVHGQLQILLPMLSQPKEVDEALLLLNQARQELIVRGEPVAERIPVGGMIEVPAAALSAGIFARKLDFLAIGTNDLVQYTLAIDRTDHRIAHMYDELHPAVLRLIALTIRAARKADKPVCVCGEMAGEHRVAPLLLGMGLRSFSMLPSRLLRVKNEVLKVDTRQLTPLVRRMLVQDDLGSIRRGLACLGIGDAPGSPAGTPARAQAHAPGGEPAGAPARDSGHASGSPSGSSSGGPSGGSSGSPVAVASVRDPFHPFTPSGAHQA
;
A
#
# COMPACT_ATOMS: atom_id res chain seq x y z
N MET A 1 -34.28 -19.59 -6.56
CA MET A 1 -32.92 -19.14 -6.84
C MET A 1 -32.37 -18.67 -5.50
N ASN A 2 -31.30 -19.29 -5.02
CA ASN A 2 -30.70 -18.92 -3.73
C ASN A 2 -29.90 -17.62 -3.92
N HIS A 3 -30.44 -16.54 -3.39
CA HIS A 3 -29.69 -15.28 -3.25
C HIS A 3 -28.61 -15.46 -2.18
N ARG A 4 -27.34 -15.30 -2.55
CA ARG A 4 -26.21 -15.51 -1.65
C ARG A 4 -25.29 -14.27 -1.70
N GLN A 5 -24.89 -13.79 -0.53
CA GLN A 5 -23.89 -12.75 -0.38
C GLN A 5 -22.61 -13.40 0.13
N LEU A 6 -21.52 -13.14 -0.54
CA LEU A 6 -20.16 -13.55 -0.18
C LEU A 6 -19.32 -12.30 0.05
N SER A 7 -18.29 -12.40 0.86
CA SER A 7 -17.41 -11.29 1.17
C SER A 7 -15.96 -11.73 1.18
N GLY A 8 -15.07 -10.80 0.81
CA GLY A 8 -13.63 -10.99 0.79
C GLY A 8 -12.89 -9.67 0.92
N ALA A 9 -11.61 -9.68 0.68
CA ALA A 9 -10.77 -8.49 0.71
C ALA A 9 -10.98 -7.64 -0.55
N PRO A 10 -11.27 -6.33 -0.44
CA PRO A 10 -11.46 -5.43 -1.56
C PRO A 10 -10.12 -5.12 -2.25
N THR A 11 -10.13 -5.05 -3.59
CA THR A 11 -8.97 -4.56 -4.36
C THR A 11 -9.20 -3.17 -4.97
N GLY A 12 -10.41 -2.63 -4.84
CA GLY A 12 -10.83 -1.42 -5.55
C GLY A 12 -11.36 -1.71 -6.96
N GLY A 13 -11.48 -0.68 -7.77
CA GLY A 13 -11.88 -0.77 -9.17
C GLY A 13 -13.38 -0.60 -9.42
N GLY A 14 -14.18 -0.38 -8.37
CA GLY A 14 -15.61 -0.07 -8.48
C GLY A 14 -16.51 -1.28 -8.60
N ILE A 15 -17.71 -1.07 -9.16
CA ILE A 15 -18.79 -2.04 -9.24
C ILE A 15 -18.91 -2.59 -10.66
N VAL A 16 -18.94 -3.93 -10.80
CA VAL A 16 -19.26 -4.60 -12.06
C VAL A 16 -20.40 -5.60 -11.90
N ILE A 17 -21.18 -5.74 -12.98
CA ILE A 17 -22.29 -6.65 -13.06
C ILE A 17 -22.11 -7.49 -14.32
N GLY A 18 -22.06 -8.80 -14.19
CA GLY A 18 -21.80 -9.72 -15.29
C GLY A 18 -22.16 -11.16 -14.96
N ARG A 19 -21.90 -12.04 -15.91
CA ARG A 19 -22.08 -13.47 -15.70
C ARG A 19 -20.81 -14.11 -15.15
N ALA A 20 -20.96 -15.08 -14.26
CA ALA A 20 -19.88 -15.88 -13.76
C ALA A 20 -19.29 -16.78 -14.86
N CYS A 21 -17.98 -16.86 -14.91
CA CYS A 21 -17.21 -17.87 -15.60
C CYS A 21 -16.32 -18.57 -14.57
N VAL A 22 -16.69 -19.75 -14.14
CA VAL A 22 -15.94 -20.51 -13.14
C VAL A 22 -14.79 -21.23 -13.83
N LEU A 23 -13.58 -20.94 -13.39
CA LEU A 23 -12.39 -21.64 -13.83
C LEU A 23 -12.06 -22.71 -12.79
N ASP A 24 -12.34 -23.94 -13.17
CA ASP A 24 -11.91 -25.10 -12.39
C ASP A 24 -10.42 -25.33 -12.64
N THR A 25 -9.60 -24.84 -11.74
CA THR A 25 -8.16 -25.15 -11.69
C THR A 25 -7.93 -26.48 -10.97
N GLY A 26 -8.84 -27.46 -11.21
CA GLY A 26 -8.88 -28.73 -10.53
C GLY A 26 -7.55 -29.43 -10.45
N PHE A 27 -7.38 -30.22 -9.40
CA PHE A 27 -6.22 -31.09 -9.19
C PHE A 27 -5.89 -31.82 -10.48
N ILE A 28 -4.66 -31.60 -10.97
CA ILE A 28 -4.15 -32.38 -12.09
C ILE A 28 -4.01 -33.80 -11.57
N ASP A 29 -4.79 -34.72 -12.15
CA ASP A 29 -4.63 -36.13 -11.85
C ASP A 29 -3.27 -36.58 -12.43
N VAL A 30 -2.29 -36.67 -11.54
CA VAL A 30 -0.92 -37.00 -11.92
C VAL A 30 -0.84 -38.52 -12.14
N PRO A 31 -0.67 -38.99 -13.39
CA PRO A 31 -0.52 -40.42 -13.65
C PRO A 31 0.74 -40.95 -12.95
N ARG A 32 0.61 -42.05 -12.21
CA ARG A 32 1.72 -42.67 -11.45
C ARG A 32 1.95 -44.07 -11.93
N TYR A 33 3.06 -44.30 -12.62
CA TYR A 33 3.49 -45.62 -13.07
C TYR A 33 4.98 -45.77 -13.09
N TYR A 34 5.44 -47.04 -13.00
CA TYR A 34 6.86 -47.38 -13.08
C TYR A 34 7.27 -47.57 -14.54
N ILE A 35 8.51 -47.22 -14.85
CA ILE A 35 9.10 -47.30 -16.17
C ILE A 35 10.27 -48.29 -16.20
N THR A 36 10.58 -48.81 -17.38
CA THR A 36 11.77 -49.62 -17.61
C THR A 36 13.01 -48.79 -17.88
N GLU A 37 14.20 -49.37 -17.78
CA GLU A 37 15.46 -48.68 -18.05
C GLU A 37 15.53 -48.09 -19.46
N GLY A 38 14.96 -48.79 -20.44
CA GLY A 38 14.92 -48.30 -21.82
C GLY A 38 14.02 -47.10 -22.06
N GLU A 39 13.06 -46.81 -21.16
CA GLU A 39 12.11 -45.73 -21.26
C GLU A 39 12.60 -44.41 -20.60
N VAL A 40 13.67 -44.50 -19.78
CA VAL A 40 14.21 -43.30 -19.06
C VAL A 40 14.58 -42.18 -20.03
N ALA A 41 15.22 -42.49 -21.16
CA ALA A 41 15.58 -41.47 -22.16
C ALA A 41 14.33 -40.80 -22.78
N GLY A 42 13.24 -41.56 -22.93
CA GLY A 42 11.97 -41.05 -23.41
C GLY A 42 11.32 -40.11 -22.42
N GLU A 43 11.33 -40.43 -21.12
CA GLU A 43 10.79 -39.58 -20.07
C GLU A 43 11.60 -38.29 -19.92
N HIS A 44 12.93 -38.32 -20.05
CA HIS A 44 13.76 -37.12 -20.08
C HIS A 44 13.44 -36.23 -21.28
N ALA A 45 13.23 -36.79 -22.47
CA ALA A 45 12.86 -36.05 -23.66
C ALA A 45 11.47 -35.38 -23.47
N ARG A 46 10.51 -36.08 -22.86
CA ARG A 46 9.18 -35.49 -22.49
C ARG A 46 9.33 -34.31 -21.53
N LEU A 47 10.20 -34.41 -20.51
CA LEU A 47 10.49 -33.32 -19.59
C LEU A 47 11.03 -32.09 -20.33
N ASP A 48 11.99 -32.29 -21.23
CA ASP A 48 12.60 -31.22 -22.01
C ASP A 48 11.58 -30.55 -22.94
N GLU A 49 10.71 -31.36 -23.59
CA GLU A 49 9.62 -30.84 -24.42
C GLU A 49 8.60 -30.05 -23.60
N GLY A 50 8.19 -30.57 -22.44
CA GLY A 50 7.28 -29.89 -21.51
C GLY A 50 7.87 -28.57 -21.02
N ARG A 51 9.14 -28.56 -20.60
CA ARG A 51 9.86 -27.38 -20.19
C ARG A 51 9.92 -26.32 -21.30
N ALA A 52 10.30 -26.72 -22.51
CA ALA A 52 10.36 -25.81 -23.66
C ALA A 52 8.97 -25.29 -24.07
N ALA A 53 7.90 -26.04 -23.82
CA ALA A 53 6.54 -25.58 -24.05
C ALA A 53 6.12 -24.49 -23.05
N VAL A 54 6.39 -24.69 -21.75
CA VAL A 54 6.13 -23.70 -20.70
C VAL A 54 6.98 -22.45 -20.88
N GLU A 55 8.26 -22.60 -21.26
CA GLU A 55 9.13 -21.46 -21.55
C GLU A 55 8.60 -20.60 -22.68
N ARG A 56 8.14 -21.20 -23.78
CA ARG A 56 7.50 -20.48 -24.90
C ARG A 56 6.19 -19.80 -24.48
N GLU A 57 5.41 -20.44 -23.63
CA GLU A 57 4.18 -19.86 -23.08
C GLU A 57 4.49 -18.61 -22.26
N LEU A 58 5.40 -18.70 -21.28
CA LEU A 58 5.78 -17.58 -20.42
C LEU A 58 6.42 -16.44 -21.23
N GLN A 59 7.26 -16.74 -22.20
CA GLN A 59 7.84 -15.74 -23.10
C GLN A 59 6.76 -15.07 -23.93
N GLY A 60 5.80 -15.83 -24.47
CA GLY A 60 4.68 -15.26 -25.23
C GLY A 60 3.80 -14.33 -24.39
N VAL A 61 3.64 -14.63 -23.09
CA VAL A 61 2.96 -13.74 -22.14
C VAL A 61 3.79 -12.48 -21.88
N ALA A 62 5.10 -12.61 -21.68
CA ALA A 62 6.01 -11.49 -21.48
C ALA A 62 6.02 -10.53 -22.70
N ASP A 63 6.00 -11.07 -23.91
CA ASP A 63 5.96 -10.30 -25.16
C ASP A 63 4.61 -9.59 -25.39
N GLN A 64 3.52 -10.14 -24.84
CA GLN A 64 2.17 -9.56 -24.92
C GLN A 64 1.87 -8.57 -23.80
N LEU A 65 2.72 -8.49 -22.79
CA LEU A 65 2.59 -7.48 -21.75
C LEU A 65 2.60 -6.08 -22.37
N PRO A 66 1.62 -5.24 -22.06
CA PRO A 66 1.66 -3.83 -22.43
C PRO A 66 2.98 -3.20 -22.01
N HIS A 67 3.48 -2.24 -22.79
CA HIS A 67 4.71 -1.52 -22.44
C HIS A 67 4.60 -0.79 -21.09
N ASP A 68 3.37 -0.48 -20.67
CA ASP A 68 2.99 0.13 -19.40
C ASP A 68 2.60 -0.90 -18.30
N ALA A 69 2.79 -2.20 -18.56
CA ALA A 69 2.53 -3.23 -17.55
C ALA A 69 3.45 -3.03 -16.33
N PRO A 70 2.90 -3.26 -15.11
CA PRO A 70 3.66 -3.12 -13.87
C PRO A 70 4.97 -3.91 -13.89
N ALA A 71 6.02 -3.32 -13.31
CA ALA A 71 7.31 -4.01 -13.18
C ALA A 71 7.18 -5.33 -12.40
N GLU A 72 6.24 -5.38 -11.45
CA GLU A 72 5.94 -6.59 -10.67
C GLU A 72 5.42 -7.72 -11.55
N ALA A 73 4.62 -7.43 -12.57
CA ALA A 73 4.10 -8.46 -13.48
C ALA A 73 5.24 -9.07 -14.32
N ARG A 74 6.21 -8.27 -14.74
CA ARG A 74 7.42 -8.77 -15.43
C ARG A 74 8.32 -9.54 -14.48
N ALA A 75 8.61 -8.98 -13.30
CA ALA A 75 9.45 -9.65 -12.29
C ALA A 75 8.89 -11.02 -11.89
N LEU A 76 7.57 -11.14 -11.84
CA LEU A 76 6.90 -12.41 -11.53
C LEU A 76 7.09 -13.45 -12.64
N LEU A 77 6.99 -13.05 -13.91
CA LEU A 77 7.30 -13.93 -15.05
C LEU A 77 8.78 -14.34 -15.05
N ASP A 78 9.69 -13.41 -14.76
CA ASP A 78 11.13 -13.70 -14.65
C ASP A 78 11.42 -14.71 -13.54
N VAL A 79 10.72 -14.63 -12.40
CA VAL A 79 10.83 -15.61 -11.32
C VAL A 79 10.31 -16.98 -11.76
N GLN A 80 9.18 -17.06 -12.46
CA GLN A 80 8.66 -18.32 -12.98
C GLN A 80 9.61 -18.93 -14.01
N MET A 81 10.20 -18.12 -14.90
CA MET A 81 11.23 -18.54 -15.84
C MET A 81 12.49 -19.05 -15.14
N MET A 82 12.91 -18.40 -14.05
CA MET A 82 14.04 -18.83 -13.25
C MET A 82 13.77 -20.19 -12.57
N LEU A 83 12.60 -20.35 -11.93
CA LEU A 83 12.20 -21.60 -11.28
C LEU A 83 12.03 -22.75 -12.27
N LEU A 84 11.52 -22.48 -13.47
CA LEU A 84 11.40 -23.45 -14.55
C LEU A 84 12.77 -24.02 -14.98
N ASN A 85 13.85 -23.26 -14.77
CA ASN A 85 15.22 -23.64 -15.11
C ASN A 85 16.07 -24.00 -13.86
N ASP A 86 15.44 -24.06 -12.67
CA ASP A 86 16.14 -24.37 -11.43
C ASP A 86 16.52 -25.86 -11.37
N ALA A 87 17.78 -26.11 -11.08
CA ALA A 87 18.30 -27.47 -10.92
C ALA A 87 17.61 -28.24 -9.77
N ALA A 88 17.18 -27.55 -8.72
CA ALA A 88 16.47 -28.17 -7.60
C ALA A 88 15.10 -28.74 -8.01
N LEU A 89 14.46 -28.23 -9.06
CA LEU A 89 13.24 -28.80 -9.61
C LEU A 89 13.51 -29.75 -10.77
N ILE A 90 14.25 -29.32 -11.78
CA ILE A 90 14.40 -30.07 -13.03
C ILE A 90 15.39 -31.24 -12.90
N GLU A 91 16.60 -30.98 -12.38
CA GLU A 91 17.60 -32.08 -12.26
C GLU A 91 17.19 -33.06 -11.15
N ALA A 92 16.60 -32.60 -10.06
CA ALA A 92 16.08 -33.49 -9.04
C ALA A 92 14.93 -34.39 -9.56
N ALA A 93 14.04 -33.86 -10.42
CA ALA A 93 13.01 -34.68 -11.08
C ALA A 93 13.65 -35.71 -12.03
N ARG A 94 14.69 -35.35 -12.80
CA ARG A 94 15.46 -36.28 -13.66
C ARG A 94 16.11 -37.41 -12.85
N ASP A 95 16.73 -37.05 -11.74
CA ASP A 95 17.38 -38.01 -10.85
C ASP A 95 16.37 -39.03 -10.30
N ARG A 96 15.15 -38.60 -9.96
CA ARG A 96 14.07 -39.48 -9.52
C ARG A 96 13.63 -40.44 -10.63
N VAL A 97 13.45 -39.93 -11.87
CA VAL A 97 13.11 -40.78 -13.03
C VAL A 97 14.15 -41.90 -13.19
N VAL A 98 15.46 -41.59 -13.04
CA VAL A 98 16.55 -42.58 -13.15
C VAL A 98 16.58 -43.54 -11.97
N ASN A 99 16.52 -43.01 -10.74
CA ASN A 99 16.79 -43.78 -9.52
C ASN A 99 15.56 -44.58 -9.05
N GLU A 100 14.37 -43.98 -9.15
CA GLU A 100 13.11 -44.55 -8.65
C GLU A 100 12.33 -45.28 -9.77
N ARG A 101 12.74 -45.10 -11.04
CA ARG A 101 12.10 -45.73 -12.22
C ARG A 101 10.60 -45.36 -12.32
N ILE A 102 10.27 -44.08 -12.09
CA ILE A 102 8.91 -43.53 -12.17
C ILE A 102 8.78 -42.62 -13.38
N ASN A 103 7.55 -42.41 -13.87
CA ASN A 103 7.27 -41.47 -14.96
C ASN A 103 7.54 -40.01 -14.56
N VAL A 104 7.73 -39.14 -15.53
CA VAL A 104 8.15 -37.76 -15.33
C VAL A 104 7.13 -36.93 -14.56
N GLU A 105 5.84 -37.16 -14.77
CA GLU A 105 4.78 -36.45 -14.06
C GLU A 105 4.82 -36.73 -12.54
N TRP A 106 5.00 -38.01 -12.19
CA TRP A 106 5.14 -38.39 -10.79
C TRP A 106 6.41 -37.81 -10.17
N ALA A 107 7.53 -37.88 -10.89
CA ALA A 107 8.81 -37.33 -10.44
C ALA A 107 8.73 -35.80 -10.18
N ILE A 108 8.07 -35.04 -11.06
CA ILE A 108 7.85 -33.59 -10.88
C ILE A 108 6.97 -33.34 -9.67
N SER A 109 5.84 -34.04 -9.51
CA SER A 109 4.93 -33.88 -8.39
C SER A 109 5.63 -34.05 -7.05
N GLU A 110 6.35 -35.14 -6.86
CA GLU A 110 7.07 -35.43 -5.61
C GLU A 110 8.23 -34.46 -5.36
N THR A 111 8.92 -34.02 -6.42
CA THR A 111 10.01 -33.04 -6.27
C THR A 111 9.45 -31.68 -5.86
N ALA A 112 8.35 -31.25 -6.46
CA ALA A 112 7.69 -30.00 -6.11
C ALA A 112 7.13 -30.03 -4.68
N GLU A 113 6.46 -31.12 -4.27
CA GLU A 113 5.97 -31.31 -2.90
C GLU A 113 7.11 -31.22 -1.87
N ALA A 114 8.25 -31.88 -2.15
CA ALA A 114 9.41 -31.84 -1.26
C ALA A 114 10.02 -30.44 -1.14
N LEU A 115 10.07 -29.67 -2.23
CA LEU A 115 10.55 -28.29 -2.22
C LEU A 115 9.58 -27.38 -1.46
N VAL A 116 8.29 -27.52 -1.68
CA VAL A 116 7.24 -26.74 -0.98
C VAL A 116 7.28 -26.99 0.52
N ASP A 117 7.45 -28.24 0.94
CA ASP A 117 7.56 -28.59 2.35
C ASP A 117 8.80 -27.97 3.01
N GLN A 118 9.92 -27.88 2.28
CA GLN A 118 11.11 -27.17 2.75
C GLN A 118 10.81 -25.67 2.99
N PHE A 119 10.11 -25.01 2.05
CA PHE A 119 9.71 -23.61 2.21
C PHE A 119 8.69 -23.42 3.35
N ARG A 120 7.75 -24.35 3.53
CA ARG A 120 6.77 -24.31 4.63
C ARG A 120 7.40 -24.47 6.01
N ALA A 121 8.50 -25.21 6.12
CA ALA A 121 9.24 -25.41 7.36
C ALA A 121 9.99 -24.15 7.83
N ILE A 122 10.20 -23.18 6.96
CA ILE A 122 10.84 -21.90 7.29
C ILE A 122 9.78 -20.94 7.83
N ASP A 123 10.02 -20.36 9.01
CA ASP A 123 9.07 -19.43 9.63
C ASP A 123 9.26 -17.99 9.12
N ASP A 124 9.17 -17.83 7.79
CA ASP A 124 9.23 -16.55 7.08
C ASP A 124 8.07 -16.48 6.07
N PRO A 125 7.19 -15.44 6.15
CA PRO A 125 6.06 -15.28 5.25
C PRO A 125 6.44 -15.17 3.77
N TYR A 126 7.56 -14.52 3.47
CA TYR A 126 8.07 -14.35 2.09
C TYR A 126 8.53 -15.66 1.49
N LEU A 127 9.26 -16.48 2.26
CA LEU A 127 9.73 -17.80 1.79
C LEU A 127 8.57 -18.80 1.69
N LYS A 128 7.54 -18.69 2.54
CA LYS A 128 6.30 -19.48 2.38
C LYS A 128 5.57 -19.16 1.07
N GLU A 129 5.63 -17.90 0.61
CA GLU A 129 5.06 -17.49 -0.68
C GLU A 129 5.83 -18.08 -1.87
N ARG A 130 7.16 -18.24 -1.76
CA ARG A 130 7.99 -18.92 -2.77
C ARG A 130 7.62 -20.38 -2.97
N GLY A 131 7.12 -21.05 -1.95
CA GLY A 131 6.57 -22.40 -2.09
C GLY A 131 5.41 -22.44 -3.10
N ARG A 132 4.56 -21.42 -3.13
CA ARG A 132 3.48 -21.30 -4.11
C ARG A 132 3.98 -21.10 -5.54
N ASP A 133 5.06 -20.32 -5.73
CA ASP A 133 5.66 -20.15 -7.04
C ASP A 133 6.16 -21.50 -7.61
N VAL A 134 6.74 -22.37 -6.75
CA VAL A 134 7.15 -23.73 -7.14
C VAL A 134 5.93 -24.59 -7.51
N GLU A 135 4.85 -24.56 -6.71
CA GLU A 135 3.59 -25.26 -7.01
C GLU A 135 3.03 -24.83 -8.39
N GLN A 136 3.07 -23.53 -8.67
CA GLN A 136 2.57 -22.98 -9.94
C GLN A 136 3.39 -23.43 -11.15
N VAL A 137 4.73 -23.39 -11.06
CA VAL A 137 5.61 -23.81 -12.15
C VAL A 137 5.50 -25.33 -12.38
N ALA A 138 5.45 -26.11 -11.31
CA ALA A 138 5.23 -27.56 -11.41
C ALA A 138 3.88 -27.90 -12.05
N GLY A 139 2.80 -27.19 -11.68
CA GLY A 139 1.48 -27.32 -12.27
C GLY A 139 1.47 -27.03 -13.79
N ARG A 140 2.20 -26.01 -14.24
CA ARG A 140 2.37 -25.72 -15.69
C ARG A 140 3.11 -26.85 -16.41
N LEU A 141 4.18 -27.36 -15.82
CA LEU A 141 4.93 -28.49 -16.39
C LEU A 141 4.04 -29.72 -16.51
N LEU A 142 3.25 -30.04 -15.49
CA LEU A 142 2.33 -31.18 -15.49
C LEU A 142 1.23 -31.00 -16.55
N ASN A 143 0.68 -29.81 -16.72
CA ASN A 143 -0.28 -29.52 -17.78
C ASN A 143 0.34 -29.65 -19.18
N ALA A 144 1.56 -29.18 -19.38
CA ALA A 144 2.25 -29.30 -20.65
C ALA A 144 2.57 -30.78 -21.01
N LEU A 145 2.90 -31.57 -20.00
CA LEU A 145 3.19 -33.02 -20.17
C LEU A 145 1.94 -33.84 -20.46
N SER A 146 0.80 -33.49 -19.86
CA SER A 146 -0.47 -34.19 -20.07
C SER A 146 -1.10 -33.90 -21.44
N GLY A 147 -0.54 -32.96 -22.22
CA GLY A 147 -1.12 -32.53 -23.49
C GLY A 147 -2.48 -31.81 -23.34
N ALA A 148 -2.93 -31.61 -22.10
CA ALA A 148 -4.01 -30.72 -21.80
C ALA A 148 -3.44 -29.30 -21.92
N GLY A 149 -3.59 -28.69 -23.08
CA GLY A 149 -3.29 -27.27 -23.24
C GLY A 149 -3.99 -26.49 -22.13
N SER A 150 -3.44 -25.32 -21.75
CA SER A 150 -4.03 -24.44 -20.70
C SER A 150 -5.56 -24.52 -20.73
N PRO A 151 -6.23 -24.89 -19.62
CA PRO A 151 -7.63 -25.23 -19.67
C PRO A 151 -8.42 -24.07 -20.26
N ALA A 152 -8.92 -24.29 -21.49
CA ALA A 152 -10.05 -23.64 -22.11
C ALA A 152 -10.29 -22.12 -21.87
N LEU A 153 -9.27 -21.29 -21.80
CA LEU A 153 -9.43 -19.83 -21.81
C LEU A 153 -9.74 -19.30 -23.23
N ALA A 154 -9.22 -19.96 -24.28
CA ALA A 154 -9.30 -19.49 -25.67
C ALA A 154 -10.70 -19.63 -26.33
N GLY A 155 -11.65 -20.36 -25.74
CA GLY A 155 -12.96 -20.63 -26.33
C GLY A 155 -14.16 -20.00 -25.63
N ARG A 156 -14.00 -19.41 -24.44
CA ARG A 156 -15.11 -18.92 -23.60
C ARG A 156 -15.40 -17.42 -23.69
N VAL A 157 -14.67 -16.66 -24.49
CA VAL A 157 -14.95 -15.22 -24.66
C VAL A 157 -16.12 -15.04 -25.63
N THR A 158 -17.32 -15.00 -25.11
CA THR A 158 -18.58 -14.88 -25.87
C THR A 158 -18.99 -13.44 -26.20
N GLY A 159 -18.15 -12.45 -25.96
CA GLY A 159 -18.54 -11.03 -26.13
C GLY A 159 -19.45 -10.46 -25.05
N GLU A 160 -19.94 -11.29 -24.11
CA GLU A 160 -20.65 -10.85 -22.91
C GLU A 160 -19.68 -10.46 -21.79
N PRO A 161 -20.05 -9.52 -20.90
CA PRO A 161 -19.23 -9.12 -19.76
C PRO A 161 -19.13 -10.28 -18.74
N LEU A 162 -17.95 -10.88 -18.60
CA LEU A 162 -17.69 -12.02 -17.73
C LEU A 162 -16.94 -11.63 -16.47
N ILE A 163 -17.39 -12.19 -15.33
CA ILE A 163 -16.69 -12.16 -14.05
C ILE A 163 -16.09 -13.54 -13.83
N PHE A 164 -14.77 -13.62 -13.78
CA PHE A 164 -14.05 -14.88 -13.61
C PHE A 164 -13.97 -15.26 -12.13
N VAL A 165 -14.28 -16.50 -11.83
CA VAL A 165 -14.26 -17.07 -10.48
C VAL A 165 -13.27 -18.24 -10.47
N ALA A 166 -12.28 -18.18 -9.59
CA ALA A 166 -11.25 -19.21 -9.46
C ALA A 166 -10.78 -19.37 -8.02
N GLN A 167 -10.14 -20.48 -7.70
CA GLN A 167 -9.43 -20.60 -6.41
C GLN A 167 -8.29 -19.58 -6.33
N ASP A 168 -7.45 -19.55 -7.34
CA ASP A 168 -6.43 -18.54 -7.61
C ASP A 168 -6.15 -18.55 -9.12
N LEU A 169 -5.60 -17.48 -9.67
CA LEU A 169 -5.18 -17.41 -11.06
C LEU A 169 -3.72 -16.97 -11.13
N GLN A 170 -3.01 -17.65 -11.99
CA GLN A 170 -1.64 -17.22 -12.27
C GLN A 170 -1.66 -15.91 -13.07
N PRO A 171 -0.68 -15.03 -12.86
CA PRO A 171 -0.58 -13.76 -13.57
C PRO A 171 -0.61 -13.90 -15.09
N ALA A 172 0.05 -14.92 -15.63
CA ALA A 172 0.05 -15.20 -17.05
C ALA A 172 -1.36 -15.53 -17.58
N ASP A 173 -2.17 -16.25 -16.79
CA ASP A 173 -3.54 -16.60 -17.17
C ASP A 173 -4.46 -15.38 -17.12
N MET A 174 -4.32 -14.53 -16.09
CA MET A 174 -5.07 -13.27 -16.00
C MET A 174 -4.81 -12.35 -17.21
N LEU A 175 -3.57 -12.29 -17.68
CA LEU A 175 -3.20 -11.47 -18.85
C LEU A 175 -3.74 -12.02 -20.16
N GLN A 176 -3.95 -13.33 -20.25
CA GLN A 176 -4.54 -13.97 -21.43
C GLN A 176 -6.08 -13.83 -21.47
N ILE A 177 -6.74 -13.58 -20.33
CA ILE A 177 -8.18 -13.41 -20.24
C ILE A 177 -8.57 -12.04 -20.80
N ARG A 178 -8.85 -12.00 -22.11
CA ARG A 178 -9.37 -10.79 -22.75
C ARG A 178 -10.89 -10.66 -22.48
N GLY A 179 -11.31 -9.48 -21.97
CA GLY A 179 -12.73 -9.20 -21.74
C GLY A 179 -13.24 -9.52 -20.33
N ALA A 180 -12.38 -9.89 -19.39
CA ALA A 180 -12.73 -9.93 -17.98
C ALA A 180 -13.16 -8.54 -17.52
N ILE A 181 -14.35 -8.45 -16.92
CA ILE A 181 -14.80 -7.22 -16.27
C ILE A 181 -14.61 -7.26 -14.75
N GLY A 182 -14.30 -8.43 -14.18
CA GLY A 182 -14.03 -8.62 -12.75
C GLY A 182 -13.49 -10.00 -12.43
N PHE A 183 -12.90 -10.13 -11.24
CA PHE A 183 -12.37 -11.38 -10.73
C PHE A 183 -12.84 -11.65 -9.30
N VAL A 184 -13.15 -12.92 -9.00
CA VAL A 184 -13.43 -13.41 -7.65
C VAL A 184 -12.43 -14.53 -7.36
N PHE A 185 -11.61 -14.36 -6.32
CA PHE A 185 -10.65 -15.37 -5.91
C PHE A 185 -11.00 -15.95 -4.54
N GLU A 186 -11.00 -17.28 -4.45
CA GLU A 186 -11.26 -17.97 -3.19
C GLU A 186 -10.05 -17.88 -2.24
N GLN A 187 -8.85 -17.89 -2.79
CA GLN A 187 -7.59 -17.82 -2.04
C GLN A 187 -6.87 -16.47 -2.24
N GLY A 188 -5.90 -16.21 -1.38
CA GLY A 188 -5.08 -15.01 -1.43
C GLY A 188 -5.53 -13.91 -0.47
N GLY A 189 -4.78 -12.83 -0.46
CA GLY A 189 -5.02 -11.63 0.32
C GLY A 189 -4.72 -10.37 -0.49
N ILE A 190 -4.87 -9.20 0.10
CA ILE A 190 -4.68 -7.89 -0.56
C ILE A 190 -3.27 -7.66 -1.14
N HIS A 191 -2.30 -8.45 -0.70
CA HIS A 191 -0.91 -8.44 -1.17
C HIS A 191 -0.57 -9.63 -2.08
N SER A 192 -1.53 -10.51 -2.41
CA SER A 192 -1.30 -11.62 -3.33
C SER A 192 -0.99 -11.11 -4.73
N HIS A 193 -0.31 -11.94 -5.53
CA HIS A 193 0.02 -11.64 -6.92
C HIS A 193 -1.22 -11.32 -7.75
N SER A 194 -2.30 -12.09 -7.56
CA SER A 194 -3.60 -11.86 -8.21
C SER A 194 -4.21 -10.51 -7.84
N ALA A 195 -4.08 -10.08 -6.55
CA ALA A 195 -4.53 -8.77 -6.08
C ALA A 195 -3.74 -7.62 -6.71
N ILE A 196 -2.42 -7.74 -6.73
CA ILE A 196 -1.52 -6.74 -7.32
C ILE A 196 -1.83 -6.59 -8.81
N LEU A 197 -1.97 -7.71 -9.51
CA LEU A 197 -2.23 -7.68 -10.95
C LEU A 197 -3.64 -7.15 -11.28
N ALA A 198 -4.68 -7.53 -10.54
CA ALA A 198 -6.03 -7.00 -10.74
C ALA A 198 -6.06 -5.47 -10.60
N ARG A 199 -5.40 -4.92 -9.55
CA ARG A 199 -5.23 -3.46 -9.39
C ARG A 199 -4.48 -2.83 -10.54
N SER A 200 -3.41 -3.46 -11.00
CA SER A 200 -2.60 -2.97 -12.12
C SER A 200 -3.37 -2.94 -13.44
N LEU A 201 -4.20 -3.94 -13.68
CA LEU A 201 -5.10 -4.02 -14.83
C LEU A 201 -6.33 -3.12 -14.68
N ARG A 202 -6.53 -2.51 -13.50
CA ARG A 202 -7.72 -1.72 -13.14
C ARG A 202 -9.02 -2.49 -13.31
N VAL A 203 -8.98 -3.80 -13.04
CA VAL A 203 -10.15 -4.67 -13.08
C VAL A 203 -10.60 -4.92 -11.65
N PRO A 204 -11.89 -4.66 -11.30
CA PRO A 204 -12.41 -4.95 -9.98
C PRO A 204 -12.19 -6.40 -9.59
N ALA A 205 -11.69 -6.65 -8.37
CA ALA A 205 -11.59 -8.00 -7.86
C ALA A 205 -11.92 -8.07 -6.36
N VAL A 206 -12.39 -9.23 -5.92
CA VAL A 206 -12.58 -9.55 -4.51
C VAL A 206 -11.82 -10.85 -4.22
N ILE A 207 -10.97 -10.82 -3.19
CA ILE A 207 -10.01 -11.88 -2.91
C ILE A 207 -10.25 -12.50 -1.54
N GLY A 208 -9.96 -13.81 -1.39
CA GLY A 208 -10.19 -14.51 -0.14
C GLY A 208 -11.69 -14.76 0.13
N VAL A 209 -12.47 -14.96 -0.92
CA VAL A 209 -13.91 -15.23 -0.82
C VAL A 209 -14.11 -16.71 -0.53
N ALA A 210 -14.36 -17.05 0.73
CA ALA A 210 -14.51 -18.43 1.15
C ALA A 210 -15.60 -19.17 0.35
N GLU A 211 -15.29 -20.39 -0.07
CA GLU A 211 -16.21 -21.27 -0.84
C GLU A 211 -16.73 -20.66 -2.17
N ALA A 212 -16.01 -19.69 -2.76
CA ALA A 212 -16.47 -19.01 -3.97
C ALA A 212 -16.72 -19.99 -5.14
N VAL A 213 -15.77 -20.90 -5.38
CA VAL A 213 -15.86 -21.88 -6.48
C VAL A 213 -16.97 -22.91 -6.27
N ALA A 214 -17.27 -23.25 -5.01
CA ALA A 214 -18.37 -24.15 -4.68
C ALA A 214 -19.74 -23.45 -4.70
N ALA A 215 -19.78 -22.16 -4.43
CA ALA A 215 -21.01 -21.39 -4.28
C ALA A 215 -21.51 -20.73 -5.57
N ILE A 216 -20.62 -20.50 -6.52
CA ILE A 216 -20.90 -19.81 -7.80
C ILE A 216 -20.79 -20.82 -8.93
N HIS A 217 -21.77 -20.80 -9.85
CA HIS A 217 -21.82 -21.70 -11.00
C HIS A 217 -21.65 -20.90 -12.30
N ASP A 218 -21.20 -21.57 -13.36
CA ASP A 218 -21.09 -20.96 -14.68
C ASP A 218 -22.44 -20.36 -15.13
N GLY A 219 -22.38 -19.11 -15.58
CA GLY A 219 -23.54 -18.36 -16.05
C GLY A 219 -24.38 -17.69 -14.97
N ASP A 220 -24.08 -17.88 -13.68
CA ASP A 220 -24.73 -17.14 -12.59
C ASP A 220 -24.56 -15.62 -12.79
N MET A 221 -25.63 -14.87 -12.50
CA MET A 221 -25.54 -13.41 -12.49
C MET A 221 -24.84 -12.93 -11.22
N LEU A 222 -23.79 -12.17 -11.39
CA LEU A 222 -23.01 -11.61 -10.27
C LEU A 222 -23.08 -10.09 -10.24
N ILE A 223 -23.14 -9.54 -9.03
CA ILE A 223 -22.68 -8.19 -8.71
C ILE A 223 -21.38 -8.35 -7.94
N LEU A 224 -20.34 -7.71 -8.41
CA LEU A 224 -19.05 -7.63 -7.72
C LEU A 224 -18.77 -6.18 -7.38
N ASP A 225 -18.66 -5.89 -6.08
CA ASP A 225 -18.27 -4.60 -5.54
C ASP A 225 -16.81 -4.70 -5.05
N GLY A 226 -15.88 -4.28 -5.91
CA GLY A 226 -14.45 -4.33 -5.62
C GLY A 226 -14.02 -3.32 -4.56
N ASP A 227 -14.83 -2.30 -4.29
CA ASP A 227 -14.55 -1.29 -3.26
C ASP A 227 -15.04 -1.74 -1.87
N ALA A 228 -16.19 -2.42 -1.82
CA ALA A 228 -16.75 -2.97 -0.57
C ALA A 228 -16.22 -4.38 -0.24
N GLY A 229 -15.66 -5.11 -1.23
CA GLY A 229 -15.27 -6.51 -1.06
C GLY A 229 -16.48 -7.46 -1.01
N GLU A 230 -17.56 -7.14 -1.70
CA GLU A 230 -18.81 -7.91 -1.68
C GLU A 230 -19.09 -8.54 -3.04
N VAL A 231 -19.61 -9.78 -3.01
CA VAL A 231 -20.06 -10.52 -4.19
C VAL A 231 -21.48 -11.03 -3.94
N PHE A 232 -22.42 -10.64 -4.81
CA PHE A 232 -23.80 -11.12 -4.74
C PHE A 232 -24.06 -12.08 -5.88
N VAL A 233 -24.47 -13.31 -5.54
CA VAL A 233 -24.77 -14.39 -6.48
C VAL A 233 -26.26 -14.43 -6.72
N ASN A 234 -26.67 -14.40 -7.98
CA ASN A 234 -28.07 -14.40 -8.42
C ASN A 234 -28.93 -13.38 -7.65
N PRO A 235 -28.52 -12.10 -7.63
CA PRO A 235 -29.18 -11.07 -6.83
C PRO A 235 -30.63 -10.84 -7.29
N ALA A 236 -31.50 -10.46 -6.35
CA ALA A 236 -32.85 -10.04 -6.67
C ALA A 236 -32.84 -8.80 -7.58
N GLN A 237 -33.87 -8.66 -8.44
CA GLN A 237 -33.95 -7.56 -9.41
C GLN A 237 -33.80 -6.17 -8.74
N VAL A 238 -34.38 -5.98 -7.56
CA VAL A 238 -34.28 -4.72 -6.80
C VAL A 238 -32.82 -4.38 -6.46
N LEU A 239 -32.02 -5.38 -6.09
CA LEU A 239 -30.60 -5.18 -5.78
C LEU A 239 -29.79 -4.89 -7.06
N LEU A 240 -30.09 -5.59 -8.15
CA LEU A 240 -29.49 -5.31 -9.46
C LEU A 240 -29.73 -3.86 -9.90
N ASP A 241 -30.95 -3.38 -9.73
CA ASP A 241 -31.31 -2.02 -10.14
C ASP A 241 -30.65 -0.97 -9.23
N ASP A 242 -30.52 -1.23 -7.92
CA ASP A 242 -29.76 -0.36 -7.00
C ASP A 242 -28.29 -0.28 -7.40
N TYR A 243 -27.64 -1.41 -7.65
CA TYR A 243 -26.23 -1.42 -8.05
C TYR A 243 -25.98 -0.86 -9.46
N ARG A 244 -26.92 -1.01 -10.38
CA ARG A 244 -26.88 -0.34 -11.68
C ARG A 244 -26.96 1.16 -11.54
N GLU A 245 -27.83 1.65 -10.67
CA GLU A 245 -27.95 3.08 -10.40
C GLU A 245 -26.70 3.62 -9.70
N ARG A 246 -26.16 2.92 -8.69
CA ARG A 246 -24.88 3.29 -8.05
C ARG A 246 -23.76 3.41 -9.09
N ARG A 247 -23.63 2.42 -9.99
CA ARG A 247 -22.64 2.45 -11.08
C ARG A 247 -22.85 3.63 -12.02
N ARG A 248 -24.12 3.93 -12.37
CA ARG A 248 -24.47 5.06 -13.22
C ARG A 248 -24.06 6.39 -12.54
N LEU A 249 -24.40 6.55 -11.27
CA LEU A 249 -24.04 7.74 -10.49
C LEU A 249 -22.54 7.90 -10.34
N ALA A 250 -21.80 6.84 -10.08
CA ALA A 250 -20.34 6.86 -10.01
C ALA A 250 -19.70 7.29 -11.35
N ALA A 251 -20.19 6.75 -12.47
CA ALA A 251 -19.71 7.14 -13.80
C ALA A 251 -20.06 8.60 -14.16
N GLU A 252 -21.22 9.09 -13.70
CA GLU A 252 -21.61 10.49 -13.88
C GLU A 252 -20.74 11.43 -13.01
N GLU A 253 -20.50 11.05 -11.75
CA GLU A 253 -19.56 11.77 -10.87
C GLU A 253 -18.18 11.84 -11.51
N GLU A 254 -17.64 10.74 -12.00
CA GLU A 254 -16.33 10.69 -12.65
C GLU A 254 -16.27 11.63 -13.87
N ARG A 255 -17.32 11.65 -14.69
CA ARG A 255 -17.43 12.59 -15.84
C ARG A 255 -17.48 14.05 -15.40
N LEU A 256 -18.17 14.34 -14.31
CA LEU A 256 -18.22 15.70 -13.75
C LEU A 256 -16.87 16.10 -13.18
N LEU A 257 -16.22 15.20 -12.45
CA LEU A 257 -14.88 15.42 -11.91
C LEU A 257 -13.84 15.65 -13.02
N ALA A 258 -13.91 14.90 -14.12
CA ALA A 258 -12.99 15.06 -15.24
C ALA A 258 -12.99 16.48 -15.82
N ARG A 259 -14.11 17.19 -15.76
CA ARG A 259 -14.19 18.60 -16.19
C ARG A 259 -13.40 19.56 -15.30
N LEU A 260 -13.05 19.13 -14.10
CA LEU A 260 -12.26 19.94 -13.18
C LEU A 260 -10.74 19.88 -13.48
N ALA A 261 -10.27 19.01 -14.37
CA ALA A 261 -8.85 18.84 -14.64
C ALA A 261 -8.16 20.18 -14.93
N ASP A 262 -8.74 20.98 -15.82
CA ASP A 262 -8.18 22.24 -16.28
C ASP A 262 -8.66 23.48 -15.46
N VAL A 263 -9.44 23.27 -14.41
CA VAL A 263 -9.93 24.36 -13.54
C VAL A 263 -8.86 24.73 -12.52
N ASP A 264 -8.64 26.00 -12.25
CA ASP A 264 -7.74 26.45 -11.18
C ASP A 264 -8.22 25.96 -9.82
N CYS A 265 -7.31 25.43 -9.03
CA CYS A 265 -7.63 24.93 -7.69
C CYS A 265 -7.55 26.08 -6.67
N VAL A 266 -8.67 26.77 -6.48
CA VAL A 266 -8.78 27.95 -5.61
C VAL A 266 -10.00 27.78 -4.70
N THR A 267 -9.82 28.04 -3.40
CA THR A 267 -10.94 28.00 -2.43
C THR A 267 -11.93 29.14 -2.66
N GLN A 268 -13.13 29.06 -2.06
CA GLN A 268 -14.15 30.12 -2.19
C GLN A 268 -13.69 31.50 -1.73
N ASP A 269 -12.78 31.56 -0.77
CA ASP A 269 -12.21 32.82 -0.26
C ASP A 269 -10.93 33.26 -1.01
N GLY A 270 -10.62 32.63 -2.17
CA GLY A 270 -9.56 33.05 -3.07
C GLY A 270 -8.16 32.51 -2.73
N CYS A 271 -8.03 31.50 -1.84
CA CYS A 271 -6.75 30.89 -1.55
C CYS A 271 -6.37 29.87 -2.63
N ALA A 272 -5.26 30.06 -3.32
CA ALA A 272 -4.70 29.08 -4.24
C ALA A 272 -4.21 27.84 -3.47
N VAL A 273 -4.51 26.66 -4.03
CA VAL A 273 -4.11 25.36 -3.50
C VAL A 273 -3.39 24.58 -4.60
N THR A 274 -2.22 24.04 -4.29
CA THR A 274 -1.44 23.27 -5.23
C THR A 274 -1.73 21.78 -5.03
N LEU A 275 -2.19 21.10 -6.07
CA LEU A 275 -2.40 19.66 -6.08
C LEU A 275 -1.33 19.00 -6.93
N LEU A 276 -0.55 18.15 -6.30
CA LEU A 276 0.57 17.42 -6.89
C LEU A 276 0.26 15.92 -6.92
N ALA A 277 0.94 15.20 -7.81
CA ALA A 277 0.80 13.75 -7.89
C ALA A 277 1.92 13.02 -7.14
N ASN A 278 1.56 11.88 -6.53
CA ASN A 278 2.49 10.84 -6.11
C ASN A 278 2.61 9.82 -7.24
N ILE A 279 3.82 9.46 -7.61
CA ILE A 279 4.11 8.43 -8.59
C ILE A 279 5.20 7.48 -8.06
N GLU A 280 5.18 6.26 -8.57
CA GLU A 280 6.20 5.24 -8.32
C GLU A 280 7.02 4.94 -9.57
N ARG A 281 6.45 5.16 -10.77
CA ARG A 281 7.09 4.88 -12.05
C ARG A 281 6.98 6.05 -13.02
N PRO A 282 7.93 6.17 -13.96
CA PRO A 282 7.92 7.27 -14.93
C PRO A 282 6.70 7.29 -15.85
N ASP A 283 6.11 6.13 -16.18
CA ASP A 283 4.92 6.01 -17.04
C ASP A 283 3.65 6.61 -16.41
N GLU A 284 3.57 6.69 -15.08
CA GLU A 284 2.43 7.27 -14.34
C GLU A 284 2.29 8.79 -14.51
N VAL A 285 3.33 9.45 -15.00
CA VAL A 285 3.33 10.91 -15.25
C VAL A 285 2.21 11.32 -16.21
N GLN A 286 1.95 10.54 -17.25
CA GLN A 286 0.90 10.85 -18.22
C GLN A 286 -0.50 10.87 -17.59
N GLU A 287 -0.75 9.99 -16.63
CA GLU A 287 -1.99 10.00 -15.87
C GLU A 287 -2.07 11.21 -14.95
N ALA A 288 -0.99 11.51 -14.23
CA ALA A 288 -0.92 12.70 -13.39
C ALA A 288 -1.26 13.99 -14.17
N LEU A 289 -0.73 14.12 -15.37
CA LEU A 289 -1.02 15.25 -16.27
C LEU A 289 -2.49 15.27 -16.71
N ARG A 290 -3.06 14.12 -17.10
CA ARG A 290 -4.49 14.01 -17.47
C ARG A 290 -5.42 14.37 -16.31
N MET A 291 -5.04 14.08 -15.08
CA MET A 291 -5.80 14.44 -13.87
C MET A 291 -5.55 15.88 -13.41
N GLY A 292 -4.81 16.68 -14.17
CA GLY A 292 -4.57 18.10 -13.89
C GLY A 292 -3.60 18.34 -12.72
N ALA A 293 -2.62 17.46 -12.50
CA ALA A 293 -1.59 17.68 -11.49
C ALA A 293 -0.73 18.91 -11.84
N ALA A 294 -0.49 19.76 -10.85
CA ALA A 294 0.38 20.93 -10.99
C ALA A 294 1.87 20.56 -11.01
N GLY A 295 2.23 19.33 -10.66
CA GLY A 295 3.58 18.81 -10.59
C GLY A 295 3.60 17.42 -9.96
N ILE A 296 4.79 16.88 -9.77
CA ILE A 296 5.01 15.67 -8.97
C ILE A 296 5.52 16.09 -7.59
N GLY A 297 4.72 15.83 -6.55
CA GLY A 297 5.08 16.16 -5.18
C GLY A 297 5.82 15.04 -4.46
N LEU A 298 5.72 13.82 -4.99
CA LEU A 298 6.48 12.67 -4.52
C LEU A 298 6.70 11.66 -5.64
N PHE A 299 7.92 11.56 -6.12
CA PHE A 299 8.36 10.41 -6.90
C PHE A 299 9.13 9.46 -5.98
N ARG A 300 8.59 8.27 -5.76
CA ARG A 300 9.21 7.22 -4.95
C ARG A 300 10.26 6.50 -5.78
N SER A 301 11.54 6.76 -5.49
CA SER A 301 12.64 6.17 -6.27
C SER A 301 12.90 4.69 -5.96
N GLU A 302 12.21 4.11 -4.99
CA GLU A 302 12.42 2.76 -4.49
C GLU A 302 12.24 1.68 -5.55
N PHE A 303 11.33 1.89 -6.51
CA PHE A 303 11.08 0.94 -7.60
C PHE A 303 12.36 0.62 -8.40
N LEU A 304 13.31 1.55 -8.46
CA LEU A 304 14.59 1.33 -9.13
C LEU A 304 15.50 0.34 -8.38
N PHE A 305 15.26 0.12 -7.10
CA PHE A 305 16.14 -0.66 -6.22
C PHE A 305 15.55 -2.03 -5.84
N LEU A 306 14.23 -2.19 -5.93
CA LEU A 306 13.53 -3.39 -5.50
C LEU A 306 13.57 -4.49 -6.58
N ASN A 307 13.52 -5.76 -6.14
CA ASN A 307 13.40 -6.94 -6.99
C ASN A 307 14.53 -7.08 -8.04
N ARG A 308 15.77 -6.76 -7.66
CA ARG A 308 16.95 -6.82 -8.53
C ARG A 308 18.06 -7.66 -7.91
N SER A 309 18.88 -8.26 -8.77
CA SER A 309 20.10 -8.97 -8.37
C SER A 309 21.29 -8.04 -8.11
N ARG A 310 21.25 -6.81 -8.63
CA ARG A 310 22.26 -5.75 -8.43
C ARG A 310 21.60 -4.40 -8.17
N LEU A 311 22.31 -3.51 -7.49
CA LEU A 311 21.89 -2.12 -7.34
C LEU A 311 21.87 -1.43 -8.71
N PRO A 312 20.92 -0.50 -8.96
CA PRO A 312 20.87 0.28 -10.17
C PRO A 312 22.11 1.19 -10.24
N ASP A 313 22.75 1.23 -11.40
CA ASP A 313 23.88 2.12 -11.63
C ASP A 313 23.43 3.59 -11.82
N GLU A 314 24.40 4.51 -11.97
CA GLU A 314 24.13 5.93 -12.11
C GLU A 314 23.33 6.24 -13.37
N GLU A 315 23.59 5.51 -14.48
CA GLU A 315 22.92 5.75 -15.74
C GLU A 315 21.46 5.27 -15.74
N GLU A 316 21.19 4.09 -15.18
CA GLU A 316 19.81 3.59 -15.04
C GLU A 316 18.95 4.55 -14.22
N GLN A 317 19.47 5.06 -13.11
CA GLN A 317 18.76 6.04 -12.27
C GLN A 317 18.57 7.37 -13.01
N TYR A 318 19.62 7.86 -13.67
CA TYR A 318 19.57 9.10 -14.44
C TYR A 318 18.49 9.05 -15.52
N GLN A 319 18.41 7.97 -16.30
CA GLN A 319 17.43 7.84 -17.38
C GLN A 319 15.99 7.85 -16.83
N ALA A 320 15.72 7.18 -15.72
CA ALA A 320 14.41 7.19 -15.07
C ALA A 320 14.02 8.59 -14.58
N TYR A 321 14.92 9.30 -13.92
CA TYR A 321 14.67 10.67 -13.43
C TYR A 321 14.49 11.65 -14.59
N ARG A 322 15.33 11.54 -15.61
CA ARG A 322 15.25 12.36 -16.83
C ARG A 322 13.90 12.18 -17.54
N GLN A 323 13.42 10.95 -17.71
CA GLN A 323 12.15 10.66 -18.36
C GLN A 323 10.98 11.40 -17.68
N VAL A 324 10.96 11.41 -16.34
CA VAL A 324 9.93 12.14 -15.57
C VAL A 324 10.06 13.65 -15.79
N LEU A 325 11.28 14.19 -15.70
CA LEU A 325 11.53 15.62 -15.83
C LEU A 325 11.23 16.13 -17.26
N ASP A 326 11.69 15.41 -18.29
CA ASP A 326 11.39 15.73 -19.70
C ASP A 326 9.87 15.74 -19.96
N THR A 327 9.12 14.81 -19.35
CA THR A 327 7.66 14.74 -19.52
C THR A 327 6.93 15.85 -18.75
N MET A 328 7.40 16.20 -17.55
CA MET A 328 6.80 17.27 -16.73
C MET A 328 7.18 18.67 -17.18
N GLN A 329 8.23 18.83 -17.96
CA GLN A 329 8.70 20.13 -18.51
C GLN A 329 8.94 21.17 -17.38
N ASP A 330 8.22 22.29 -17.41
CA ASP A 330 8.36 23.39 -16.45
C ASP A 330 7.65 23.16 -15.11
N ARG A 331 7.02 22.01 -14.89
CA ARG A 331 6.34 21.68 -13.63
C ARG A 331 7.32 21.06 -12.64
N PRO A 332 7.16 21.35 -11.33
CA PRO A 332 8.07 20.84 -10.31
C PRO A 332 7.95 19.32 -10.17
N VAL A 333 9.10 18.67 -9.98
CA VAL A 333 9.22 17.24 -9.71
C VAL A 333 10.04 17.02 -8.44
N THR A 334 9.39 16.56 -7.39
CA THR A 334 10.05 16.20 -6.14
C THR A 334 10.41 14.72 -6.15
N ILE A 335 11.69 14.41 -6.18
CA ILE A 335 12.20 13.03 -6.13
C ILE A 335 12.72 12.73 -4.72
N ARG A 336 12.13 11.73 -4.07
CA ARG A 336 12.59 11.24 -2.78
C ARG A 336 13.80 10.33 -2.96
N THR A 337 14.87 10.58 -2.19
CA THR A 337 15.97 9.63 -2.12
C THR A 337 15.47 8.34 -1.47
N ILE A 338 16.19 7.25 -1.73
CA ILE A 338 15.76 5.90 -1.38
C ILE A 338 15.23 5.78 0.05
N ASP A 339 14.06 5.15 0.21
CA ASP A 339 13.40 4.89 1.49
C ASP A 339 13.10 3.40 1.69
N VAL A 340 14.13 2.60 1.70
CA VAL A 340 14.07 1.17 2.02
C VAL A 340 15.17 0.79 3.00
N GLY A 341 14.98 -0.34 3.68
CA GLY A 341 16.01 -0.94 4.52
C GLY A 341 16.96 -1.82 3.69
N ALA A 342 18.11 -2.11 4.25
CA ALA A 342 19.14 -2.95 3.62
C ALA A 342 18.62 -4.35 3.25
N ASP A 343 17.63 -4.86 3.97
CA ASP A 343 16.97 -6.14 3.77
C ASP A 343 16.24 -6.28 2.42
N LYS A 344 15.78 -5.15 1.87
CA LYS A 344 15.02 -5.13 0.60
C LYS A 344 15.87 -4.80 -0.62
N ILE A 345 17.10 -4.33 -0.44
CA ILE A 345 17.98 -3.89 -1.51
C ILE A 345 19.04 -4.94 -1.85
N LEU A 346 19.50 -5.69 -0.85
CA LEU A 346 20.60 -6.63 -1.03
C LEU A 346 20.09 -7.98 -1.51
N PRO A 347 20.87 -8.69 -2.38
CA PRO A 347 20.58 -10.07 -2.70
C PRO A 347 20.46 -10.91 -1.42
N ALA A 348 19.61 -11.93 -1.43
CA ALA A 348 19.29 -12.77 -0.27
C ALA A 348 20.52 -13.34 0.51
N GLN A 349 21.70 -13.35 -0.13
CA GLN A 349 22.96 -13.81 0.44
C GLN A 349 23.64 -12.83 1.39
N ALA A 350 23.17 -11.57 1.45
CA ALA A 350 23.76 -10.51 2.26
C ALA A 350 22.87 -10.05 3.44
N LEU A 351 21.83 -10.81 3.77
CA LEU A 351 20.90 -10.50 4.85
C LEU A 351 21.61 -10.52 6.21
N VAL A 352 21.73 -9.35 6.81
CA VAL A 352 22.18 -9.21 8.20
C VAL A 352 20.97 -9.41 9.11
N PRO A 353 21.01 -10.32 10.11
CA PRO A 353 19.92 -10.49 11.06
C PRO A 353 19.55 -9.17 11.73
N GLY A 354 18.25 -8.78 11.68
CA GLY A 354 17.73 -7.55 12.27
C GLY A 354 17.61 -6.33 11.32
N ALA A 355 17.90 -6.49 10.02
CA ALA A 355 17.80 -5.41 9.02
C ALA A 355 16.34 -5.00 8.70
N THR A 356 15.34 -5.82 9.04
CA THR A 356 13.92 -5.66 8.67
C THR A 356 13.12 -4.70 9.56
N SER A 357 13.72 -4.15 10.61
CA SER A 357 12.97 -3.32 11.56
C SER A 357 12.64 -1.94 11.00
N ALA A 358 11.37 -1.54 11.10
CA ALA A 358 10.92 -0.18 10.80
C ALA A 358 11.66 0.91 11.61
N LEU A 359 12.22 0.55 12.78
CA LEU A 359 13.03 1.40 13.64
C LEU A 359 14.54 1.32 13.36
N GLY A 360 14.92 0.47 12.43
CA GLY A 360 16.31 0.14 12.12
C GLY A 360 16.99 1.09 11.14
N ARG A 361 17.94 0.52 10.41
CA ARG A 361 18.79 1.19 9.41
C ARG A 361 18.05 1.23 8.06
N ARG A 362 17.20 2.23 7.86
CA ARG A 362 16.46 2.46 6.61
C ARG A 362 16.57 3.91 6.17
N ALA A 363 16.17 4.19 4.95
CA ALA A 363 16.06 5.55 4.38
C ALA A 363 17.35 6.36 4.53
N ILE A 364 17.27 7.59 5.00
CA ILE A 364 18.45 8.46 5.17
C ILE A 364 19.52 7.82 6.07
N ARG A 365 19.14 7.04 7.08
CA ARG A 365 20.10 6.35 7.95
C ARG A 365 20.91 5.29 7.19
N TYR A 366 20.26 4.61 6.25
CA TYR A 366 20.92 3.66 5.36
C TYR A 366 21.81 4.42 4.36
N SER A 367 21.29 5.46 3.72
CA SER A 367 22.03 6.28 2.74
C SER A 367 23.31 6.88 3.33
N LEU A 368 23.26 7.40 4.55
CA LEU A 368 24.43 7.97 5.23
C LEU A 368 25.44 6.91 5.69
N ALA A 369 24.98 5.70 5.94
CA ALA A 369 25.86 4.59 6.32
C ALA A 369 26.49 3.89 5.11
N GLU A 370 25.92 4.04 3.90
CA GLU A 370 26.43 3.54 2.61
C GLU A 370 26.67 4.71 1.65
N PRO A 371 27.64 5.59 1.93
CA PRO A 371 27.82 6.84 1.20
C PRO A 371 28.11 6.64 -0.29
N GLU A 372 28.79 5.56 -0.67
CA GLU A 372 29.09 5.26 -2.09
C GLU A 372 27.80 5.03 -2.89
N MET A 373 26.87 4.23 -2.36
CA MET A 373 25.56 4.00 -2.98
C MET A 373 24.76 5.31 -3.07
N PHE A 374 24.79 6.11 -1.98
CA PHE A 374 24.09 7.38 -1.94
C PHE A 374 24.67 8.40 -2.93
N LEU A 375 25.98 8.46 -3.08
CA LEU A 375 26.66 9.31 -4.08
C LEU A 375 26.23 8.95 -5.50
N VAL A 376 26.06 7.66 -5.84
CA VAL A 376 25.53 7.23 -7.14
C VAL A 376 24.15 7.82 -7.37
N GLN A 377 23.23 7.71 -6.41
CA GLN A 377 21.88 8.30 -6.53
C GLN A 377 21.94 9.83 -6.63
N LEU A 378 22.75 10.50 -5.81
CA LEU A 378 22.88 11.95 -5.83
C LEU A 378 23.44 12.46 -7.17
N ARG A 379 24.45 11.78 -7.75
CA ARG A 379 24.97 12.14 -9.08
C ARG A 379 23.91 11.97 -10.18
N ALA A 380 23.16 10.87 -10.16
CA ALA A 380 22.05 10.65 -11.11
C ALA A 380 21.00 11.76 -11.02
N LEU A 381 20.58 12.16 -9.80
CA LEU A 381 19.67 13.28 -9.57
C LEU A 381 20.24 14.62 -10.08
N LEU A 382 21.51 14.90 -9.77
CA LEU A 382 22.17 16.12 -10.19
C LEU A 382 22.30 16.20 -11.72
N ARG A 383 22.65 15.11 -12.40
CA ARG A 383 22.67 15.03 -13.88
C ARG A 383 21.28 15.27 -14.47
N ALA A 384 20.25 14.68 -13.87
CA ALA A 384 18.88 14.84 -14.32
C ALA A 384 18.34 16.28 -14.14
N SER A 385 18.91 17.06 -13.25
CA SER A 385 18.43 18.41 -12.87
C SER A 385 18.39 19.43 -14.01
N VAL A 386 19.11 19.20 -15.09
CA VAL A 386 19.12 20.11 -16.27
C VAL A 386 17.92 19.90 -17.20
N HIS A 387 17.12 18.85 -16.96
CA HIS A 387 15.98 18.49 -17.80
C HIS A 387 14.63 19.03 -17.30
N GLY A 388 14.59 19.69 -16.13
CA GLY A 388 13.36 20.24 -15.57
C GLY A 388 13.52 20.77 -14.16
N GLN A 389 12.41 21.10 -13.50
CA GLN A 389 12.39 21.66 -12.16
C GLN A 389 12.49 20.56 -11.10
N LEU A 390 13.69 20.00 -10.92
CA LEU A 390 13.97 19.00 -9.91
C LEU A 390 14.00 19.58 -8.49
N GLN A 391 13.37 18.86 -7.54
CA GLN A 391 13.50 19.04 -6.10
C GLN A 391 13.91 17.71 -5.48
N ILE A 392 14.85 17.71 -4.53
CA ILE A 392 15.31 16.50 -3.83
C ILE A 392 14.67 16.46 -2.45
N LEU A 393 14.11 15.30 -2.06
CA LEU A 393 13.45 15.09 -0.77
C LEU A 393 14.17 14.02 0.04
N LEU A 394 14.65 14.37 1.24
CA LEU A 394 15.33 13.47 2.16
C LEU A 394 14.31 12.82 3.11
N PRO A 395 14.18 11.47 3.11
CA PRO A 395 13.21 10.75 3.94
C PRO A 395 13.70 10.53 5.37
N MET A 396 12.78 10.18 6.27
CA MET A 396 13.04 9.65 7.63
C MET A 396 13.94 10.52 8.52
N LEU A 397 13.92 11.83 8.34
CA LEU A 397 14.71 12.75 9.15
C LEU A 397 14.29 12.68 10.62
N SER A 398 15.27 12.57 11.50
CA SER A 398 15.08 12.59 12.96
C SER A 398 15.99 13.59 13.66
N GLN A 399 17.17 13.83 13.11
CA GLN A 399 18.18 14.72 13.67
C GLN A 399 18.69 15.74 12.63
N PRO A 400 18.92 17.00 13.02
CA PRO A 400 19.46 18.01 12.10
C PRO A 400 20.83 17.66 11.49
N LYS A 401 21.61 16.82 12.16
CA LYS A 401 22.92 16.34 11.69
C LYS A 401 22.78 15.49 10.42
N GLU A 402 21.68 14.70 10.30
CA GLU A 402 21.41 13.90 9.10
C GLU A 402 21.31 14.80 7.85
N VAL A 403 20.70 15.99 7.99
CA VAL A 403 20.63 16.98 6.91
C VAL A 403 22.03 17.52 6.56
N ASP A 404 22.82 17.87 7.57
CA ASP A 404 24.18 18.41 7.35
C ASP A 404 25.05 17.40 6.59
N GLU A 405 25.02 16.13 6.99
CA GLU A 405 25.76 15.05 6.33
C GLU A 405 25.25 14.79 4.90
N ALA A 406 23.93 14.78 4.68
CA ALA A 406 23.38 14.62 3.34
C ALA A 406 23.74 15.77 2.40
N LEU A 407 23.71 17.02 2.89
CA LEU A 407 24.12 18.19 2.10
C LEU A 407 25.62 18.18 1.77
N LEU A 408 26.47 17.65 2.66
CA LEU A 408 27.90 17.46 2.37
C LEU A 408 28.10 16.47 1.22
N LEU A 409 27.42 15.32 1.24
CA LEU A 409 27.49 14.33 0.17
C LEU A 409 26.89 14.86 -1.14
N LEU A 410 25.81 15.64 -1.08
CA LEU A 410 25.25 16.28 -2.27
C LEU A 410 26.24 17.26 -2.91
N ASN A 411 26.95 18.02 -2.08
CA ASN A 411 27.99 18.94 -2.57
C ASN A 411 29.19 18.18 -3.16
N GLN A 412 29.62 17.08 -2.52
CA GLN A 412 30.63 16.18 -3.07
C GLN A 412 30.24 15.66 -4.45
N ALA A 413 29.03 15.09 -4.59
CA ALA A 413 28.50 14.59 -5.86
C ALA A 413 28.50 15.69 -6.94
N ARG A 414 28.12 16.92 -6.58
CA ARG A 414 28.16 18.09 -7.47
C ARG A 414 29.60 18.40 -7.94
N GLN A 415 30.57 18.40 -7.03
CA GLN A 415 31.97 18.65 -7.40
C GLN A 415 32.53 17.55 -8.32
N GLU A 416 32.20 16.29 -8.05
CA GLU A 416 32.59 15.17 -8.90
C GLU A 416 32.06 15.33 -10.34
N LEU A 417 30.80 15.76 -10.52
CA LEU A 417 30.22 16.00 -11.84
C LEU A 417 30.86 17.21 -12.53
N ILE A 418 31.14 18.29 -11.82
CA ILE A 418 31.85 19.46 -12.37
C ILE A 418 33.23 19.04 -12.90
N VAL A 419 33.97 18.21 -12.15
CA VAL A 419 35.28 17.70 -12.59
C VAL A 419 35.14 16.79 -13.82
N ARG A 420 34.04 16.04 -13.94
CA ARG A 420 33.72 15.23 -15.15
C ARG A 420 33.26 16.09 -16.33
N GLY A 421 33.02 17.39 -16.15
CA GLY A 421 32.47 18.28 -17.19
C GLY A 421 30.98 18.06 -17.47
N GLU A 422 30.27 17.41 -16.56
CA GLU A 422 28.83 17.14 -16.68
C GLU A 422 28.00 18.35 -16.24
N PRO A 423 26.95 18.73 -16.98
CA PRO A 423 26.13 19.88 -16.62
C PRO A 423 25.23 19.54 -15.40
N VAL A 424 25.09 20.51 -14.50
CA VAL A 424 24.22 20.43 -13.32
C VAL A 424 23.50 21.76 -13.17
N ALA A 425 22.20 21.74 -12.81
CA ALA A 425 21.47 22.97 -12.56
C ALA A 425 22.10 23.78 -11.41
N GLU A 426 22.11 25.11 -11.58
CA GLU A 426 22.73 26.02 -10.60
C GLU A 426 22.12 25.86 -9.22
N ARG A 427 20.79 25.79 -9.14
CA ARG A 427 20.05 25.64 -7.87
C ARG A 427 19.08 24.45 -7.96
N ILE A 428 19.14 23.57 -6.98
CA ILE A 428 18.23 22.45 -6.81
C ILE A 428 17.70 22.53 -5.37
N PRO A 429 16.39 22.78 -5.17
CA PRO A 429 15.82 22.82 -3.82
C PRO A 429 15.94 21.47 -3.13
N VAL A 430 16.33 21.48 -1.86
CA VAL A 430 16.40 20.29 -1.01
C VAL A 430 15.39 20.41 0.13
N GLY A 431 14.49 19.43 0.23
CA GLY A 431 13.47 19.33 1.26
C GLY A 431 13.69 18.17 2.21
N GLY A 432 12.97 18.19 3.30
CA GLY A 432 12.97 17.09 4.28
C GLY A 432 11.58 16.55 4.54
N MET A 433 11.49 15.22 4.60
CA MET A 433 10.27 14.55 4.98
C MET A 433 10.13 14.50 6.50
N ILE A 434 9.03 15.05 6.98
CA ILE A 434 8.66 15.08 8.39
C ILE A 434 7.65 13.96 8.64
N GLU A 435 8.17 12.83 9.03
CA GLU A 435 7.40 11.59 9.22
C GLU A 435 7.79 10.85 10.51
N VAL A 436 8.79 11.40 11.23
CA VAL A 436 9.15 10.96 12.58
C VAL A 436 8.67 12.02 13.57
N PRO A 437 8.01 11.65 14.70
CA PRO A 437 7.54 12.60 15.70
C PRO A 437 8.62 13.57 16.21
N ALA A 438 9.86 13.10 16.36
CA ALA A 438 11.00 13.94 16.75
C ALA A 438 11.26 15.07 15.73
N ALA A 439 11.14 14.77 14.43
CA ALA A 439 11.27 15.78 13.37
C ALA A 439 10.11 16.77 13.41
N ALA A 440 8.88 16.32 13.61
CA ALA A 440 7.71 17.19 13.71
C ALA A 440 7.81 18.16 14.89
N LEU A 441 8.25 17.67 16.05
CA LEU A 441 8.52 18.51 17.24
C LEU A 441 9.65 19.52 17.01
N SER A 442 10.60 19.18 16.14
CA SER A 442 11.78 20.00 15.80
C SER A 442 11.65 20.68 14.43
N ALA A 443 10.46 20.70 13.83
CA ALA A 443 10.24 21.14 12.44
C ALA A 443 10.78 22.55 12.13
N GLY A 444 10.79 23.45 13.12
CA GLY A 444 11.39 24.79 12.97
C GLY A 444 12.92 24.77 12.74
N ILE A 445 13.63 23.74 13.19
CA ILE A 445 15.07 23.58 12.93
C ILE A 445 15.27 23.14 11.47
N PHE A 446 14.51 22.14 11.02
CA PHE A 446 14.56 21.64 9.65
C PHE A 446 14.14 22.71 8.63
N ALA A 447 13.07 23.47 8.91
CA ALA A 447 12.61 24.56 8.06
C ALA A 447 13.66 25.66 7.83
N ARG A 448 14.59 25.88 8.78
CA ARG A 448 15.69 26.84 8.60
C ARG A 448 16.85 26.30 7.75
N LYS A 449 17.03 24.97 7.71
CA LYS A 449 18.14 24.33 6.99
C LYS A 449 17.75 23.93 5.56
N LEU A 450 16.48 23.71 5.31
CA LEU A 450 15.95 23.16 4.07
C LEU A 450 15.12 24.20 3.29
N ASP A 451 14.93 23.96 2.01
CA ASP A 451 14.15 24.82 1.13
C ASP A 451 12.64 24.62 1.27
N PHE A 452 12.20 23.38 1.59
CA PHE A 452 10.80 23.03 1.80
C PHE A 452 10.66 21.83 2.76
N LEU A 453 9.43 21.57 3.22
CA LEU A 453 9.10 20.39 4.02
C LEU A 453 8.00 19.58 3.34
N ALA A 454 8.07 18.26 3.49
CA ALA A 454 6.99 17.35 3.13
C ALA A 454 6.56 16.55 4.37
N ILE A 455 5.26 16.34 4.56
CA ILE A 455 4.75 15.56 5.69
C ILE A 455 4.34 14.18 5.18
N GLY A 456 5.07 13.14 5.59
CA GLY A 456 4.78 11.74 5.32
C GLY A 456 3.82 11.17 6.37
N THR A 457 2.50 11.33 6.17
CA THR A 457 1.51 10.98 7.19
C THR A 457 1.49 9.51 7.54
N ASN A 458 1.77 8.62 6.59
CA ASN A 458 1.74 7.18 6.82
C ASN A 458 2.73 6.75 7.93
N ASP A 459 3.99 7.12 7.77
CA ASP A 459 5.03 6.81 8.76
C ASP A 459 4.88 7.69 10.03
N LEU A 460 4.39 8.93 9.89
CA LEU A 460 4.10 9.78 11.05
C LEU A 460 3.05 9.14 11.98
N VAL A 461 1.99 8.54 11.42
CA VAL A 461 0.99 7.79 12.21
C VAL A 461 1.65 6.57 12.85
N GLN A 462 2.33 5.75 12.05
CA GLN A 462 3.01 4.53 12.50
C GLN A 462 3.93 4.80 13.69
N TYR A 463 4.81 5.79 13.60
CA TYR A 463 5.75 6.11 14.68
C TYR A 463 5.13 6.88 15.85
N THR A 464 4.07 7.66 15.62
CA THR A 464 3.38 8.36 16.71
C THR A 464 2.60 7.38 17.59
N LEU A 465 1.95 6.40 16.97
CA LEU A 465 1.11 5.42 17.67
C LEU A 465 1.87 4.14 18.02
N ALA A 466 3.12 3.99 17.53
CA ALA A 466 3.92 2.76 17.67
C ALA A 466 3.20 1.51 17.12
N ILE A 467 2.56 1.64 15.96
CA ILE A 467 1.77 0.60 15.31
C ILE A 467 2.42 0.25 13.98
N ASP A 468 2.75 -1.01 13.77
CA ASP A 468 3.11 -1.52 12.46
C ASP A 468 1.84 -1.73 11.62
N ARG A 469 1.66 -0.92 10.57
CA ARG A 469 0.49 -1.00 9.68
C ARG A 469 0.43 -2.30 8.87
N THR A 470 1.53 -3.04 8.80
CA THR A 470 1.60 -4.33 8.10
C THR A 470 1.17 -5.51 8.99
N ASP A 471 1.15 -5.33 10.31
CA ASP A 471 0.63 -6.35 11.24
C ASP A 471 -0.90 -6.28 11.32
N HIS A 472 -1.57 -7.19 10.63
CA HIS A 472 -3.04 -7.27 10.58
C HIS A 472 -3.73 -7.36 11.94
N ARG A 473 -3.04 -7.86 12.99
CA ARG A 473 -3.59 -8.01 14.35
C ARG A 473 -3.80 -6.67 15.02
N ILE A 474 -2.99 -5.66 14.68
CA ILE A 474 -3.02 -4.33 15.30
C ILE A 474 -3.35 -3.21 14.29
N ALA A 475 -3.47 -3.51 13.00
CA ALA A 475 -3.78 -2.53 11.95
C ALA A 475 -5.07 -1.74 12.23
N HIS A 476 -6.05 -2.34 12.95
CA HIS A 476 -7.28 -1.67 13.37
C HIS A 476 -7.06 -0.51 14.35
N MET A 477 -5.88 -0.41 14.98
CA MET A 477 -5.50 0.70 15.87
C MET A 477 -4.85 1.86 15.12
N TYR A 478 -4.57 1.69 13.83
CA TYR A 478 -3.99 2.74 12.98
C TYR A 478 -5.05 3.81 12.70
N ASP A 479 -4.91 4.97 13.34
CA ASP A 479 -5.87 6.08 13.29
C ASP A 479 -5.17 7.36 12.79
N GLU A 480 -5.40 7.71 11.54
CA GLU A 480 -4.86 8.93 10.90
C GLU A 480 -5.42 10.21 11.56
N LEU A 481 -6.60 10.14 12.13
CA LEU A 481 -7.27 11.27 12.78
C LEU A 481 -6.96 11.35 14.28
N HIS A 482 -6.02 10.53 14.77
CA HIS A 482 -5.60 10.57 16.17
C HIS A 482 -5.09 11.97 16.55
N PRO A 483 -5.54 12.54 17.70
CA PRO A 483 -5.19 13.91 18.09
C PRO A 483 -3.71 14.22 18.14
N ALA A 484 -2.87 13.26 18.55
CA ALA A 484 -1.42 13.42 18.57
C ALA A 484 -0.87 13.64 17.15
N VAL A 485 -1.35 12.85 16.17
CA VAL A 485 -0.96 12.96 14.77
C VAL A 485 -1.39 14.32 14.20
N LEU A 486 -2.66 14.70 14.38
CA LEU A 486 -3.19 15.97 13.92
C LEU A 486 -2.43 17.17 14.51
N ARG A 487 -2.02 17.10 15.77
CA ARG A 487 -1.22 18.15 16.43
C ARG A 487 0.20 18.22 15.85
N LEU A 488 0.83 17.10 15.53
CA LEU A 488 2.16 17.06 14.90
C LEU A 488 2.12 17.64 13.48
N ILE A 489 1.10 17.31 12.70
CA ILE A 489 0.85 17.90 11.37
C ILE A 489 0.69 19.43 11.49
N ALA A 490 -0.21 19.88 12.35
CA ALA A 490 -0.45 21.32 12.57
C ALA A 490 0.78 22.06 13.08
N LEU A 491 1.60 21.42 13.93
CA LEU A 491 2.87 21.97 14.41
C LEU A 491 3.87 22.15 13.27
N THR A 492 4.00 21.16 12.41
CA THR A 492 4.89 21.19 11.23
C THR A 492 4.47 22.28 10.25
N ILE A 493 3.17 22.35 9.89
CA ILE A 493 2.63 23.41 9.01
C ILE A 493 2.92 24.80 9.59
N ARG A 494 2.71 24.98 10.89
CA ARG A 494 2.97 26.25 11.57
C ARG A 494 4.46 26.62 11.56
N ALA A 495 5.33 25.63 11.79
CA ALA A 495 6.78 25.82 11.78
C ALA A 495 7.30 26.22 10.40
N ALA A 496 6.83 25.56 9.34
CA ALA A 496 7.16 25.89 7.95
C ALA A 496 6.71 27.32 7.60
N ARG A 497 5.46 27.65 7.88
CA ARG A 497 4.93 29.00 7.64
C ARG A 497 5.69 30.11 8.41
N LYS A 498 6.09 29.84 9.65
CA LYS A 498 6.90 30.79 10.43
C LYS A 498 8.28 31.02 9.82
N ALA A 499 8.82 30.01 9.14
CA ALA A 499 10.12 30.08 8.45
C ALA A 499 9.98 30.53 6.98
N ASP A 500 8.78 30.88 6.53
CA ASP A 500 8.44 31.20 5.14
C ASP A 500 8.91 30.11 4.14
N LYS A 501 8.62 28.85 4.51
CA LYS A 501 8.97 27.69 3.69
C LYS A 501 7.72 26.96 3.19
N PRO A 502 7.70 26.50 1.94
CA PRO A 502 6.67 25.63 1.43
C PRO A 502 6.55 24.35 2.28
N VAL A 503 5.30 23.88 2.46
CA VAL A 503 5.03 22.59 3.10
C VAL A 503 3.93 21.87 2.35
N CYS A 504 4.16 20.58 2.06
CA CYS A 504 3.24 19.68 1.37
C CYS A 504 2.90 18.50 2.29
N VAL A 505 1.69 17.96 2.20
CA VAL A 505 1.36 16.63 2.73
C VAL A 505 1.37 15.64 1.57
N CYS A 506 2.12 14.54 1.69
CA CYS A 506 2.29 13.54 0.62
C CYS A 506 1.96 12.10 1.04
N GLY A 507 1.48 11.87 2.27
CA GLY A 507 0.92 10.59 2.69
C GLY A 507 -0.51 10.38 2.18
N GLU A 508 -1.10 9.23 2.48
CA GLU A 508 -2.43 8.83 2.00
C GLU A 508 -3.53 9.79 2.43
N MET A 509 -3.40 10.38 3.61
CA MET A 509 -4.31 11.41 4.13
C MET A 509 -4.51 12.59 3.15
N ALA A 510 -3.51 12.94 2.34
CA ALA A 510 -3.63 14.01 1.35
C ALA A 510 -4.65 13.70 0.24
N GLY A 511 -4.80 12.41 -0.09
CA GLY A 511 -5.74 11.92 -1.10
C GLY A 511 -7.15 11.64 -0.58
N GLU A 512 -7.35 11.73 0.74
CA GLU A 512 -8.68 11.55 1.34
C GLU A 512 -9.46 12.87 1.27
N HIS A 513 -10.36 12.96 0.31
CA HIS A 513 -11.09 14.18 0.00
C HIS A 513 -11.86 14.76 1.21
N ARG A 514 -12.37 13.88 2.11
CA ARG A 514 -13.07 14.31 3.33
C ARG A 514 -12.15 14.98 4.34
N VAL A 515 -10.86 14.64 4.33
CA VAL A 515 -9.85 15.21 5.24
C VAL A 515 -9.27 16.52 4.71
N ALA A 516 -9.40 16.80 3.41
CA ALA A 516 -8.86 18.01 2.80
C ALA A 516 -9.32 19.31 3.49
N PRO A 517 -10.61 19.50 3.90
CA PRO A 517 -11.03 20.69 4.67
C PRO A 517 -10.29 20.85 5.99
N LEU A 518 -10.03 19.76 6.72
CA LEU A 518 -9.27 19.78 7.96
C LEU A 518 -7.84 20.29 7.75
N LEU A 519 -7.14 19.75 6.77
CA LEU A 519 -5.77 20.16 6.44
C LEU A 519 -5.71 21.60 5.94
N LEU A 520 -6.67 22.05 5.12
CA LEU A 520 -6.82 23.46 4.72
C LEU A 520 -7.04 24.38 5.92
N GLY A 521 -7.88 23.97 6.88
CA GLY A 521 -8.11 24.68 8.13
C GLY A 521 -6.88 24.78 9.03
N MET A 522 -5.96 23.79 8.99
CA MET A 522 -4.65 23.86 9.64
C MET A 522 -3.71 24.87 8.94
N GLY A 523 -4.03 25.26 7.72
CA GLY A 523 -3.26 26.21 6.92
C GLY A 523 -2.40 25.57 5.83
N LEU A 524 -2.60 24.28 5.52
CA LEU A 524 -1.96 23.63 4.37
C LEU A 524 -2.45 24.23 3.06
N ARG A 525 -1.56 24.31 2.06
CA ARG A 525 -1.87 24.83 0.72
C ARG A 525 -1.28 23.97 -0.40
N SER A 526 -0.57 22.90 -0.07
CA SER A 526 0.00 21.96 -1.05
C SER A 526 -0.26 20.53 -0.62
N PHE A 527 -0.80 19.73 -1.54
CA PHE A 527 -1.18 18.33 -1.32
C PHE A 527 -0.56 17.48 -2.42
N SER A 528 -0.08 16.29 -2.09
CA SER A 528 0.43 15.33 -3.05
C SER A 528 -0.19 13.96 -2.81
N MET A 529 -0.80 13.38 -3.85
CA MET A 529 -1.61 12.18 -3.74
C MET A 529 -1.57 11.36 -5.02
N LEU A 530 -2.10 10.14 -4.99
CA LEU A 530 -2.27 9.33 -6.19
C LEU A 530 -3.08 10.10 -7.25
N PRO A 531 -2.74 10.01 -8.55
CA PRO A 531 -3.43 10.71 -9.64
C PRO A 531 -4.95 10.52 -9.61
N SER A 532 -5.43 9.33 -9.31
CA SER A 532 -6.86 8.99 -9.22
C SER A 532 -7.65 9.75 -8.14
N ARG A 533 -6.97 10.33 -7.14
CA ARG A 533 -7.59 11.08 -6.04
C ARG A 533 -7.66 12.59 -6.28
N LEU A 534 -6.84 13.11 -7.22
CA LEU A 534 -6.66 14.55 -7.45
C LEU A 534 -7.98 15.30 -7.67
N LEU A 535 -8.82 14.82 -8.57
CA LEU A 535 -10.05 15.53 -8.96
C LEU A 535 -11.11 15.55 -7.86
N ARG A 536 -11.18 14.47 -7.04
CA ARG A 536 -12.07 14.43 -5.87
C ARG A 536 -11.64 15.44 -4.81
N VAL A 537 -10.34 15.49 -4.51
CA VAL A 537 -9.79 16.48 -3.57
C VAL A 537 -9.97 17.89 -4.12
N LYS A 538 -9.74 18.13 -5.41
CA LYS A 538 -9.98 19.41 -6.08
C LYS A 538 -11.43 19.88 -5.91
N ASN A 539 -12.39 18.98 -6.14
CA ASN A 539 -13.81 19.26 -5.97
C ASN A 539 -14.15 19.72 -4.54
N GLU A 540 -13.52 19.11 -3.53
CA GLU A 540 -13.72 19.56 -2.13
C GLU A 540 -13.04 20.89 -1.85
N VAL A 541 -11.83 21.12 -2.35
CA VAL A 541 -11.13 22.41 -2.20
C VAL A 541 -11.96 23.57 -2.74
N LEU A 542 -12.59 23.40 -3.90
CA LEU A 542 -13.43 24.43 -4.53
C LEU A 542 -14.67 24.80 -3.72
N LYS A 543 -15.11 23.95 -2.79
CA LYS A 543 -16.28 24.19 -1.91
C LYS A 543 -15.93 24.86 -0.58
N VAL A 544 -14.65 24.99 -0.25
CA VAL A 544 -14.16 25.40 1.06
C VAL A 544 -13.95 26.91 1.16
N ASP A 545 -14.40 27.53 2.27
CA ASP A 545 -13.97 28.85 2.73
C ASP A 545 -13.01 28.70 3.93
N THR A 546 -11.73 28.96 3.71
CA THR A 546 -10.71 28.76 4.75
C THR A 546 -10.83 29.74 5.92
N ARG A 547 -11.48 30.89 5.74
CA ARG A 547 -11.74 31.88 6.83
C ARG A 547 -12.68 31.28 7.86
N GLN A 548 -13.67 30.50 7.43
CA GLN A 548 -14.61 29.82 8.31
C GLN A 548 -13.99 28.59 8.97
N LEU A 549 -13.21 27.81 8.23
CA LEU A 549 -12.61 26.57 8.72
C LEU A 549 -11.50 26.79 9.74
N THR A 550 -10.60 27.74 9.50
CA THR A 550 -9.39 27.92 10.33
C THR A 550 -9.71 28.11 11.83
N PRO A 551 -10.70 28.95 12.24
CA PRO A 551 -11.06 29.09 13.65
C PRO A 551 -11.63 27.81 14.26
N LEU A 552 -12.40 27.02 13.48
CA LEU A 552 -13.00 25.76 13.93
C LEU A 552 -11.92 24.72 14.19
N VAL A 553 -11.04 24.52 13.21
CA VAL A 553 -9.93 23.56 13.32
C VAL A 553 -8.98 23.93 14.46
N ARG A 554 -8.63 25.20 14.63
CA ARG A 554 -7.80 25.64 15.76
C ARG A 554 -8.43 25.31 17.11
N ARG A 555 -9.73 25.58 17.28
CA ARG A 555 -10.45 25.23 18.53
C ARG A 555 -10.49 23.75 18.77
N MET A 556 -10.66 22.94 17.73
CA MET A 556 -10.67 21.48 17.83
C MET A 556 -9.31 20.95 18.27
N LEU A 557 -8.21 21.41 17.68
CA LEU A 557 -6.86 20.91 17.96
C LEU A 557 -6.35 21.18 19.39
N VAL A 558 -6.92 22.17 20.09
CA VAL A 558 -6.55 22.49 21.48
C VAL A 558 -7.44 21.79 22.52
N GLN A 559 -8.43 21.00 22.10
CA GLN A 559 -9.24 20.21 23.02
C GLN A 559 -8.43 19.06 23.60
N ASP A 560 -8.59 18.80 24.90
CA ASP A 560 -7.93 17.69 25.61
C ASP A 560 -8.78 16.42 25.65
N ASP A 561 -10.06 16.53 25.29
CA ASP A 561 -11.05 15.45 25.27
C ASP A 561 -11.26 14.93 23.85
N LEU A 562 -11.06 13.61 23.66
CA LEU A 562 -11.26 12.92 22.39
C LEU A 562 -12.68 13.07 21.83
N GLY A 563 -13.70 13.08 22.70
CA GLY A 563 -15.09 13.24 22.29
C GLY A 563 -15.34 14.62 21.64
N SER A 564 -14.74 15.68 22.18
CA SER A 564 -14.83 17.04 21.60
C SER A 564 -14.11 17.13 20.25
N ILE A 565 -12.97 16.45 20.10
CA ILE A 565 -12.25 16.39 18.82
C ILE A 565 -13.08 15.64 17.78
N ARG A 566 -13.66 14.47 18.13
CA ARG A 566 -14.54 13.71 17.24
C ARG A 566 -15.79 14.50 16.82
N ARG A 567 -16.42 15.23 17.76
CA ARG A 567 -17.53 16.14 17.41
C ARG A 567 -17.09 17.24 16.46
N GLY A 568 -15.89 17.78 16.65
CA GLY A 568 -15.30 18.76 15.73
C GLY A 568 -15.09 18.20 14.33
N LEU A 569 -14.59 16.98 14.21
CA LEU A 569 -14.42 16.27 12.93
C LEU A 569 -15.78 16.01 12.28
N ALA A 570 -16.79 15.57 13.03
CA ALA A 570 -18.13 15.36 12.52
C ALA A 570 -18.76 16.67 11.99
N CYS A 571 -18.52 17.82 12.64
CA CYS A 571 -18.94 19.13 12.13
C CYS A 571 -18.27 19.52 10.79
N LEU A 572 -17.11 18.92 10.48
CA LEU A 572 -16.42 19.08 9.19
C LEU A 572 -16.87 18.05 8.15
N GLY A 573 -17.86 17.20 8.47
CA GLY A 573 -18.31 16.11 7.61
C GLY A 573 -17.37 14.89 7.62
N ILE A 574 -16.42 14.86 8.54
CA ILE A 574 -15.50 13.74 8.75
C ILE A 574 -16.15 12.84 9.83
N GLY A 575 -17.04 11.94 9.38
CA GLY A 575 -17.62 10.88 10.24
C GLY A 575 -16.63 9.75 10.46
N ASP A 576 -16.97 8.79 11.35
CA ASP A 576 -16.12 7.71 11.85
C ASP A 576 -15.09 7.23 10.84
N ALA A 577 -13.83 7.13 11.27
CA ALA A 577 -12.68 6.76 10.44
C ALA A 577 -12.95 5.47 9.63
N PRO A 578 -12.44 5.35 8.40
CA PRO A 578 -12.44 4.08 7.68
C PRO A 578 -11.64 3.05 8.49
N GLY A 579 -12.34 2.09 9.11
CA GLY A 579 -11.73 1.08 9.99
C GLY A 579 -12.59 0.69 11.19
N SER A 580 -13.60 1.44 11.55
CA SER A 580 -14.62 0.96 12.49
C SER A 580 -15.60 0.04 11.75
N PRO A 581 -15.92 -1.16 12.30
CA PRO A 581 -16.91 -2.04 11.69
C PRO A 581 -18.20 -1.27 11.51
N ALA A 582 -18.71 -1.23 10.29
CA ALA A 582 -19.91 -0.50 9.89
C ALA A 582 -21.06 -0.86 10.83
N GLY A 583 -21.42 0.08 11.68
CA GLY A 583 -22.67 0.05 12.39
C GLY A 583 -23.79 0.09 11.37
N THR A 584 -24.67 -0.91 11.42
CA THR A 584 -25.89 -1.05 10.66
C THR A 584 -26.60 0.29 10.45
N PRO A 585 -26.96 0.69 9.23
CA PRO A 585 -27.62 1.97 9.02
C PRO A 585 -28.96 1.97 9.77
N ALA A 586 -29.11 2.90 10.69
CA ALA A 586 -30.37 3.15 11.38
C ALA A 586 -31.44 3.52 10.33
N ARG A 587 -32.38 2.61 10.14
CA ARG A 587 -33.58 2.82 9.36
C ARG A 587 -34.26 4.11 9.82
N ALA A 588 -34.33 5.10 8.96
CA ALA A 588 -35.16 6.27 9.15
C ALA A 588 -36.61 5.83 9.27
N GLN A 589 -37.14 5.84 10.47
CA GLN A 589 -38.58 5.72 10.69
C GLN A 589 -39.21 7.08 10.34
N ALA A 590 -39.97 7.07 9.27
CA ALA A 590 -40.88 8.14 8.93
C ALA A 590 -41.98 8.23 10.00
N HIS A 591 -42.08 9.35 10.68
CA HIS A 591 -43.22 9.71 11.52
C HIS A 591 -44.40 10.07 10.62
N ALA A 592 -45.53 9.36 10.81
CA ALA A 592 -46.86 9.84 10.48
C ALA A 592 -47.62 10.12 11.79
N PRO A 593 -48.42 11.18 11.86
CA PRO A 593 -49.05 11.63 13.11
C PRO A 593 -50.46 11.08 13.33
N GLY A 594 -50.84 10.86 14.58
CA GLY A 594 -52.25 10.94 15.00
C GLY A 594 -52.80 9.76 15.79
N GLY A 595 -53.21 10.01 17.04
CA GLY A 595 -54.23 9.22 17.72
C GLY A 595 -53.96 8.86 19.19
N GLU A 596 -54.30 9.76 20.10
CA GLU A 596 -54.62 9.51 21.52
C GLU A 596 -56.08 9.04 21.69
N PRO A 597 -56.59 8.71 22.90
CA PRO A 597 -56.01 8.02 24.09
C PRO A 597 -56.96 6.91 24.66
N ALA A 598 -56.59 6.20 25.69
CA ALA A 598 -57.39 5.89 26.87
C ALA A 598 -57.02 4.60 27.61
N GLY A 599 -56.92 4.66 28.95
CA GLY A 599 -57.33 3.59 29.86
C GLY A 599 -56.25 2.91 30.70
N ALA A 600 -55.90 3.50 31.88
CA ALA A 600 -55.47 2.72 33.05
C ALA A 600 -56.67 1.98 33.66
N PRO A 601 -56.54 0.98 34.58
CA PRO A 601 -55.82 1.08 35.85
C PRO A 601 -55.24 -0.24 36.46
N ALA A 602 -54.22 -0.04 37.25
CA ALA A 602 -53.96 -0.50 38.64
C ALA A 602 -54.06 -1.94 39.11
N ARG A 603 -53.12 -2.20 40.04
CA ARG A 603 -53.05 -3.20 41.15
C ARG A 603 -52.28 -4.49 40.85
N ASP A 604 -51.53 -5.09 41.77
CA ASP A 604 -51.05 -4.75 43.17
C ASP A 604 -50.17 -5.93 43.60
N SER A 605 -49.27 -5.69 44.56
CA SER A 605 -48.72 -6.66 45.55
C SER A 605 -47.79 -7.80 45.04
N GLY A 606 -46.74 -8.17 45.68
CA GLY A 606 -46.15 -7.86 46.96
C GLY A 606 -45.09 -8.90 47.32
N HIS A 607 -44.21 -8.52 48.22
CA HIS A 607 -43.46 -9.35 49.18
C HIS A 607 -42.51 -10.45 48.70
N ALA A 608 -41.35 -10.72 49.27
CA ALA A 608 -40.59 -10.23 50.43
C ALA A 608 -39.26 -11.02 50.49
N SER A 609 -38.25 -10.37 51.02
CA SER A 609 -37.27 -10.82 52.02
C SER A 609 -36.36 -12.04 51.79
N GLY A 610 -35.09 -11.82 52.11
CA GLY A 610 -34.26 -12.86 52.66
C GLY A 610 -32.76 -12.75 52.45
N SER A 611 -32.02 -11.92 53.20
CA SER A 611 -30.64 -12.20 53.59
C SER A 611 -30.71 -13.15 54.83
N PRO A 612 -29.65 -13.87 55.26
CA PRO A 612 -28.37 -13.32 55.68
C PRO A 612 -27.13 -14.27 55.66
N SER A 613 -25.96 -13.65 55.79
CA SER A 613 -24.84 -13.90 56.74
C SER A 613 -24.08 -15.24 56.84
N GLY A 614 -22.77 -15.08 57.00
CA GLY A 614 -21.88 -15.99 57.73
C GLY A 614 -20.49 -16.14 57.09
N SER A 615 -19.45 -15.38 57.47
CA SER A 615 -18.44 -15.61 58.54
C SER A 615 -17.65 -16.91 58.30
N SER A 616 -16.33 -16.98 58.20
CA SER A 616 -15.29 -16.64 59.17
C SER A 616 -13.95 -17.29 58.76
N SER A 617 -12.89 -16.58 58.95
CA SER A 617 -11.68 -16.88 59.73
C SER A 617 -10.59 -17.80 59.18
N GLY A 618 -9.34 -17.31 59.25
CA GLY A 618 -8.15 -18.12 59.48
C GLY A 618 -6.87 -17.56 58.89
N GLY A 619 -6.12 -16.72 59.59
CA GLY A 619 -4.67 -16.60 59.43
C GLY A 619 -3.97 -17.69 60.27
N PRO A 620 -2.63 -17.77 60.38
CA PRO A 620 -1.71 -16.66 60.58
C PRO A 620 -0.27 -16.84 59.98
N SER A 621 0.48 -15.75 60.05
CA SER A 621 1.87 -15.57 60.53
C SER A 621 3.08 -16.17 59.80
N GLY A 622 4.08 -15.31 59.63
CA GLY A 622 5.51 -15.60 59.47
C GLY A 622 6.22 -14.53 58.65
N GLY A 623 6.87 -13.75 59.15
CA GLY A 623 7.77 -12.82 59.69
C GLY A 623 9.20 -13.02 59.14
N SER A 624 9.81 -11.92 58.65
CA SER A 624 11.17 -11.48 59.02
C SER A 624 11.63 -10.28 58.17
N SER A 625 11.82 -9.19 58.78
CA SER A 625 13.01 -8.32 58.93
C SER A 625 13.87 -8.04 57.68
N GLY A 626 14.01 -6.77 57.33
CA GLY A 626 15.08 -6.22 56.47
C GLY A 626 14.96 -4.70 56.31
N SER A 627 15.85 -4.01 56.97
CA SER A 627 15.97 -2.53 57.14
C SER A 627 16.06 -1.69 55.87
N PRO A 628 15.86 -0.36 55.97
CA PRO A 628 15.65 0.54 54.85
C PRO A 628 16.98 1.08 54.26
N VAL A 629 17.02 1.19 52.92
CA VAL A 629 18.06 1.93 52.21
C VAL A 629 17.52 3.29 51.83
N ALA A 630 18.36 4.30 52.10
CA ALA A 630 18.09 5.71 51.97
C ALA A 630 17.78 6.16 50.53
N VAL A 631 16.71 6.94 50.39
CA VAL A 631 16.40 7.69 49.18
C VAL A 631 17.23 8.96 49.13
N ALA A 632 18.14 9.05 48.15
CA ALA A 632 18.86 10.28 47.84
C ALA A 632 17.97 11.17 46.93
N SER A 633 17.70 12.39 47.38
CA SER A 633 16.95 13.41 46.67
C SER A 633 17.72 13.87 45.44
N VAL A 634 17.11 13.74 44.25
CA VAL A 634 17.57 14.34 43.00
C VAL A 634 17.06 15.77 42.95
N ARG A 635 17.99 16.72 42.81
CA ARG A 635 17.77 18.17 42.70
C ARG A 635 17.15 18.52 41.33
N ASP A 636 16.16 19.39 41.37
CA ASP A 636 15.48 20.07 40.26
C ASP A 636 16.46 21.00 39.50
N PRO A 637 16.54 20.96 38.14
CA PRO A 637 17.44 21.78 37.34
C PRO A 637 16.82 23.03 36.69
N PHE A 638 15.77 23.64 37.24
CA PHE A 638 15.21 24.88 36.70
C PHE A 638 15.40 26.06 37.66
N HIS A 639 16.56 26.74 37.55
CA HIS A 639 16.70 28.14 37.99
C HIS A 639 17.21 29.01 36.86
N PRO A 640 16.65 30.23 36.67
CA PRO A 640 17.01 31.12 35.55
C PRO A 640 18.30 31.86 35.83
N PHE A 641 19.21 31.88 34.85
CA PHE A 641 20.41 32.72 34.86
C PHE A 641 20.05 34.18 34.56
N THR A 642 20.33 35.07 35.48
CA THR A 642 20.42 36.52 35.26
C THR A 642 21.83 36.87 34.77
N PRO A 643 21.99 37.77 33.77
CA PRO A 643 23.31 38.21 33.36
C PRO A 643 23.81 39.39 34.23
N SER A 644 24.99 39.26 34.79
CA SER A 644 25.71 40.33 35.46
C SER A 644 26.91 40.78 34.60
N GLY A 645 26.84 42.05 34.20
CA GLY A 645 27.89 43.08 34.29
C GLY A 645 29.19 42.93 33.51
N ALA A 646 29.34 43.88 32.63
CA ALA A 646 30.56 44.34 31.95
C ALA A 646 31.86 44.37 32.76
N HIS A 647 32.99 44.12 32.06
CA HIS A 647 34.15 45.05 32.04
C HIS A 647 35.22 44.66 30.99
N GLN A 648 35.52 45.63 30.15
CA GLN A 648 36.73 46.10 29.49
C GLN A 648 38.00 45.21 29.59
N ALA A 649 38.57 44.81 28.49
CA ALA A 649 39.85 45.22 27.91
C ALA A 649 40.01 44.59 26.52
#